data_470528decec25ad12a7d28e5eaf83af9
#
_entry.id   470528decec25ad12a7d28e5eaf83af9
#
_cell.length_a   1.000
_cell.length_b   1.000
_cell.length_c   1.000
_cell.angle_alpha   90.00
_cell.angle_beta   90.00
_cell.angle_gamma   90.00
#
_symmetry.space_group_name_H-M   'P 1'
#
loop_
_entity.id
_entity.type
_entity.pdbx_description
1 polymer ?
#
loop_
_entity_poly.entity_id
_entity_poly.type
_entity_poly.pdbx_seq_one_letter_code
_entity_poly.pdbx_strand_id
1 'polypeptide(L)'
;MAFQKAVKGTILVGGGALATVLGLSHFAHYKRKQVNLAFVEAADCVSEPVNREPPSREAQILTLKNTSEFDVLVIGGGATGSGCALDAVTRGLKTALVERDDFSSGTSSRSTKLIHGGVRYLQKAIMKLDIEQYRMVKEALHERANLLEIAPHLSAPLPIMLPIYKWWQLPYYWIGIKLYDLVAGSNCLKSSYVLSKSRALEHFPMLQKDKLVGAIVYYDGEEFDVRAKCVINATGPFTDTVRKMDDKDTTAICQPSAGVHIVMPGYYSPESMGLLDPATSDGRVIFFLPWQKMTIAGTTDTPTDVTHHPIPSEEDINFILNEVRNYLSCDVEVRRGDVLAAWSGIRPLVTDPKSADTKSISRNHVVDISESGLITIAGGKWTTYRSMAEDTINAAVKAHNLKAGPSRTVGLFLQGGKDWSPTLYIRLVQDYGLESEVAQHLAATYGDKAFEVAKMASVTGKRWPIVGVRLVSEFPYIEAEVKYGIKEYACTAVDMISRRTRLAFLNVQAAEEALPRIVELMGRELNWDDSKKEEELETARKFLYYEMGYKSRSEQLTDRSEISLLPSDIDRYKKRFHKFDADQKGFITIVDVQRVLESINVQMDENTLHEILNEVDLNKNGQVELNEFLQLMSAIQKGRVSGSRLAILMKTAEENLDRRVPIPVDRSCGGL
;
A
#
# COMPACT_ATOMS: atom_id res chain seq x y z
N MET A 1 39.51 40.96 21.82
CA MET A 1 38.36 41.81 21.42
C MET A 1 37.80 41.56 20.00
N ALA A 2 38.65 41.41 18.99
CA ALA A 2 38.15 41.15 17.60
C ALA A 2 37.38 39.83 17.45
N PHE A 3 37.85 38.74 18.05
CA PHE A 3 37.18 37.43 18.03
C PHE A 3 35.79 37.44 18.71
N GLN A 4 35.66 38.12 19.85
CA GLN A 4 34.38 38.28 20.55
C GLN A 4 33.37 39.16 19.76
N LYS A 5 33.86 40.16 19.01
CA LYS A 5 33.00 40.96 18.10
C LYS A 5 32.54 40.16 16.89
N ALA A 6 33.43 39.32 16.31
CA ALA A 6 33.09 38.42 15.20
C ALA A 6 32.05 37.37 15.63
N VAL A 7 32.23 36.70 16.78
CA VAL A 7 31.27 35.73 17.33
C VAL A 7 29.90 36.39 17.63
N LYS A 8 29.88 37.60 18.24
CA LYS A 8 28.63 38.34 18.46
C LYS A 8 27.96 38.76 17.17
N GLY A 9 28.70 39.15 16.13
CA GLY A 9 28.19 39.48 14.82
C GLY A 9 27.57 38.26 14.13
N THR A 10 28.22 37.11 14.18
CA THR A 10 27.73 35.85 13.61
C THR A 10 26.47 35.36 14.34
N ILE A 11 26.38 35.49 15.66
CA ILE A 11 25.21 35.13 16.46
C ILE A 11 24.03 36.08 16.15
N LEU A 12 24.28 37.38 16.01
CA LEU A 12 23.23 38.36 15.66
C LEU A 12 22.67 38.18 14.25
N VAL A 13 23.53 37.93 13.26
CA VAL A 13 23.10 37.69 11.87
C VAL A 13 22.39 36.32 11.76
N GLY A 14 22.95 35.30 12.40
CA GLY A 14 22.32 33.96 12.44
C GLY A 14 20.98 33.97 13.18
N GLY A 15 20.89 34.69 14.33
CA GLY A 15 19.65 34.84 15.10
C GLY A 15 18.59 35.64 14.36
N GLY A 16 18.98 36.69 13.64
CA GLY A 16 18.08 37.48 12.78
C GLY A 16 17.51 36.68 11.63
N ALA A 17 18.36 35.92 10.92
CA ALA A 17 17.90 35.03 9.84
C ALA A 17 16.96 33.95 10.37
N LEU A 18 17.26 33.37 11.53
CA LEU A 18 16.41 32.38 12.20
C LEU A 18 15.02 32.94 12.56
N ALA A 19 14.99 34.12 13.16
CA ALA A 19 13.75 34.80 13.54
C ALA A 19 12.91 35.15 12.32
N THR A 20 13.54 35.55 11.19
CA THR A 20 12.86 35.85 9.93
C THR A 20 12.25 34.58 9.32
N VAL A 21 12.97 33.46 9.29
CA VAL A 21 12.46 32.17 8.78
C VAL A 21 11.30 31.65 9.64
N LEU A 22 11.38 31.76 10.96
CA LEU A 22 10.29 31.36 11.86
C LEU A 22 9.07 32.28 11.71
N GLY A 23 9.27 33.59 11.58
CA GLY A 23 8.20 34.57 11.34
C GLY A 23 7.49 34.32 10.01
N LEU A 24 8.22 34.06 8.94
CA LEU A 24 7.66 33.74 7.61
C LEU A 24 6.89 32.42 7.62
N SER A 25 7.40 31.41 8.31
CA SER A 25 6.69 30.13 8.47
C SER A 25 5.38 30.27 9.24
N HIS A 26 5.36 31.08 10.30
CA HIS A 26 4.14 31.39 11.08
C HIS A 26 3.12 32.21 10.28
N PHE A 27 3.60 33.19 9.50
CA PHE A 27 2.75 34.00 8.62
C PHE A 27 2.13 33.18 7.50
N ALA A 28 2.88 32.24 6.94
CA ALA A 28 2.38 31.30 5.93
C ALA A 28 1.25 30.40 6.53
N HIS A 29 1.40 29.95 7.76
CA HIS A 29 0.38 29.15 8.44
C HIS A 29 -0.89 29.95 8.76
N TYR A 30 -0.76 31.22 9.14
CA TYR A 30 -1.89 32.13 9.36
C TYR A 30 -2.68 32.42 8.07
N LYS A 31 -1.98 32.67 6.95
CA LYS A 31 -2.64 32.87 5.66
C LYS A 31 -3.41 31.63 5.17
N ARG A 32 -2.90 30.42 5.44
CA ARG A 32 -3.61 29.17 5.09
C ARG A 32 -5.00 29.11 5.74
N LYS A 33 -5.11 29.51 7.01
CA LYS A 33 -6.40 29.50 7.73
C LYS A 33 -7.44 30.44 7.09
N GLN A 34 -7.01 31.56 6.50
CA GLN A 34 -7.90 32.47 5.78
C GLN A 34 -8.28 31.96 4.38
N VAL A 35 -7.35 31.32 3.67
CA VAL A 35 -7.60 30.75 2.33
C VAL A 35 -8.58 29.58 2.42
N ASN A 36 -8.41 28.69 3.40
CA ASN A 36 -9.32 27.56 3.58
C ASN A 36 -10.77 28.00 3.87
N LEU A 37 -10.97 29.12 4.61
CA LEU A 37 -12.30 29.69 4.82
C LEU A 37 -12.94 30.18 3.50
N ALA A 38 -12.17 30.82 2.63
CA ALA A 38 -12.65 31.28 1.33
C ALA A 38 -12.93 30.12 0.35
N PHE A 39 -12.20 29.00 0.42
CA PHE A 39 -12.46 27.79 -0.38
C PHE A 39 -13.73 27.06 0.05
N VAL A 40 -14.04 26.99 1.34
CA VAL A 40 -15.28 26.41 1.85
C VAL A 40 -16.49 27.17 1.32
N GLU A 41 -16.44 28.52 1.32
CA GLU A 41 -17.51 29.37 0.76
C GLU A 41 -17.67 29.22 -0.76
N ALA A 42 -16.59 28.91 -1.51
CA ALA A 42 -16.65 28.69 -2.95
C ALA A 42 -17.17 27.28 -3.31
N ALA A 43 -16.93 26.27 -2.48
CA ALA A 43 -17.39 24.90 -2.70
C ALA A 43 -18.92 24.76 -2.53
N ASP A 44 -19.55 25.58 -1.72
CA ASP A 44 -21.02 25.59 -1.52
C ASP A 44 -21.80 26.11 -2.74
N CYS A 45 -21.12 26.67 -3.74
CA CYS A 45 -21.72 27.12 -4.99
C CYS A 45 -21.82 26.05 -6.08
N VAL A 46 -21.30 24.84 -5.84
CA VAL A 46 -21.47 23.69 -6.74
C VAL A 46 -22.77 22.99 -6.35
N SER A 47 -23.75 22.96 -7.25
CA SER A 47 -25.01 22.21 -7.08
C SER A 47 -24.72 20.81 -6.52
N GLU A 48 -25.46 20.42 -5.47
CA GLU A 48 -25.31 19.11 -4.81
C GLU A 48 -25.21 17.99 -5.83
N PRO A 49 -24.21 17.10 -5.73
CA PRO A 49 -24.19 15.91 -6.56
C PRO A 49 -25.42 15.09 -6.23
N VAL A 50 -26.30 14.94 -7.19
CA VAL A 50 -27.44 14.03 -7.10
C VAL A 50 -26.86 12.66 -6.74
N ASN A 51 -27.25 12.12 -5.61
CA ASN A 51 -26.79 10.83 -5.10
C ASN A 51 -27.35 9.69 -5.97
N ARG A 52 -26.85 9.58 -7.23
CA ARG A 52 -27.23 8.53 -8.18
C ARG A 52 -26.26 7.38 -7.99
N GLU A 53 -26.78 6.17 -7.93
CA GLU A 53 -25.94 4.97 -8.05
C GLU A 53 -25.16 5.04 -9.36
N PRO A 54 -23.87 4.61 -9.37
CA PRO A 54 -23.09 4.57 -10.60
C PRO A 54 -23.82 3.72 -11.65
N PRO A 55 -23.78 4.11 -12.94
CA PRO A 55 -24.44 3.34 -14.00
C PRO A 55 -23.83 1.95 -14.08
N SER A 56 -24.63 0.94 -14.45
CA SER A 56 -24.08 -0.41 -14.65
C SER A 56 -23.04 -0.43 -15.78
N ARG A 57 -22.11 -1.39 -15.74
CA ARG A 57 -21.09 -1.58 -16.78
C ARG A 57 -21.71 -1.71 -18.18
N GLU A 58 -22.81 -2.46 -18.28
CA GLU A 58 -23.56 -2.62 -19.54
C GLU A 58 -24.10 -1.28 -20.07
N ALA A 59 -24.66 -0.44 -19.18
CA ALA A 59 -25.14 0.89 -19.54
C ALA A 59 -23.98 1.80 -20.01
N GLN A 60 -22.81 1.69 -19.41
CA GLN A 60 -21.61 2.44 -19.82
C GLN A 60 -21.12 1.98 -21.20
N ILE A 61 -20.98 0.67 -21.44
CA ILE A 61 -20.58 0.11 -22.74
C ILE A 61 -21.58 0.50 -23.82
N LEU A 62 -22.88 0.42 -23.53
CA LEU A 62 -23.94 0.86 -24.46
C LEU A 62 -23.82 2.36 -24.77
N THR A 63 -23.53 3.18 -23.79
CA THR A 63 -23.31 4.61 -23.96
C THR A 63 -22.09 4.90 -24.83
N LEU A 64 -20.99 4.19 -24.61
CA LEU A 64 -19.77 4.30 -25.43
C LEU A 64 -20.05 3.92 -26.89
N LYS A 65 -20.74 2.79 -27.14
CA LYS A 65 -21.08 2.28 -28.47
C LYS A 65 -22.08 3.18 -29.22
N ASN A 66 -23.07 3.75 -28.52
CA ASN A 66 -24.12 4.56 -29.10
C ASN A 66 -23.81 6.05 -29.25
N THR A 67 -22.74 6.51 -28.63
CA THR A 67 -22.31 7.92 -28.74
C THR A 67 -21.57 8.15 -30.06
N SER A 68 -22.11 9.04 -30.89
CA SER A 68 -21.54 9.34 -32.21
C SER A 68 -20.11 9.94 -32.14
N GLU A 69 -19.86 10.79 -31.15
CA GLU A 69 -18.56 11.42 -30.93
C GLU A 69 -18.46 12.01 -29.52
N PHE A 70 -17.30 11.84 -28.90
CA PHE A 70 -16.90 12.47 -27.64
C PHE A 70 -16.03 13.73 -27.93
N ASP A 71 -15.96 14.64 -26.97
CA ASP A 71 -14.98 15.74 -27.08
C ASP A 71 -13.58 15.24 -26.73
N VAL A 72 -13.47 14.37 -25.72
CA VAL A 72 -12.20 13.80 -25.25
C VAL A 72 -12.36 12.29 -24.99
N LEU A 73 -11.41 11.52 -25.50
CA LEU A 73 -11.19 10.11 -25.12
C LEU A 73 -9.88 9.99 -24.36
N VAL A 74 -9.93 9.46 -23.15
CA VAL A 74 -8.75 9.19 -22.33
C VAL A 74 -8.45 7.70 -22.35
N ILE A 75 -7.25 7.30 -22.74
CA ILE A 75 -6.77 5.93 -22.73
C ILE A 75 -5.88 5.72 -21.50
N GLY A 76 -6.31 4.86 -20.58
CA GLY A 76 -5.64 4.52 -19.32
C GLY A 76 -6.32 5.12 -18.10
N GLY A 77 -6.79 4.25 -17.19
CA GLY A 77 -7.51 4.58 -15.95
C GLY A 77 -6.61 4.67 -14.70
N GLY A 78 -5.30 4.95 -14.87
CA GLY A 78 -4.40 5.26 -13.77
C GLY A 78 -4.71 6.61 -13.12
N ALA A 79 -3.94 7.02 -12.08
CA ALA A 79 -4.17 8.28 -11.38
C ALA A 79 -4.23 9.49 -12.32
N THR A 80 -3.32 9.58 -13.29
CA THR A 80 -3.29 10.69 -14.25
C THR A 80 -4.47 10.65 -15.21
N GLY A 81 -4.81 9.50 -15.80
CA GLY A 81 -5.91 9.39 -16.74
C GLY A 81 -7.28 9.63 -16.08
N SER A 82 -7.49 9.10 -14.87
CA SER A 82 -8.70 9.40 -14.07
C SER A 82 -8.77 10.91 -13.74
N GLY A 83 -7.62 11.54 -13.43
CA GLY A 83 -7.54 12.98 -13.24
C GLY A 83 -7.89 13.77 -14.50
N CYS A 84 -7.39 13.35 -15.68
CA CYS A 84 -7.74 13.96 -16.97
C CYS A 84 -9.22 13.87 -17.27
N ALA A 85 -9.82 12.68 -17.06
CA ALA A 85 -11.26 12.51 -17.27
C ALA A 85 -12.09 13.38 -16.33
N LEU A 86 -11.72 13.45 -15.04
CA LEU A 86 -12.37 14.31 -14.05
C LEU A 86 -12.26 15.80 -14.42
N ASP A 87 -11.06 16.25 -14.77
CA ASP A 87 -10.85 17.66 -15.16
C ASP A 87 -11.63 18.00 -16.44
N ALA A 88 -11.63 17.15 -17.44
CA ALA A 88 -12.38 17.34 -18.68
C ALA A 88 -13.90 17.43 -18.42
N VAL A 89 -14.47 16.50 -17.66
CA VAL A 89 -15.91 16.48 -17.32
C VAL A 89 -16.31 17.71 -16.51
N THR A 90 -15.49 18.13 -15.54
CA THR A 90 -15.79 19.32 -14.72
C THR A 90 -15.69 20.64 -15.51
N ARG A 91 -15.02 20.64 -16.66
CA ARG A 91 -15.02 21.76 -17.63
C ARG A 91 -16.19 21.72 -18.62
N GLY A 92 -17.06 20.71 -18.55
CA GLY A 92 -18.23 20.55 -19.42
C GLY A 92 -17.98 19.80 -20.72
N LEU A 93 -16.81 19.12 -20.86
CA LEU A 93 -16.49 18.31 -22.01
C LEU A 93 -17.14 16.93 -21.94
N LYS A 94 -17.71 16.45 -23.05
CA LYS A 94 -18.22 15.09 -23.18
C LYS A 94 -17.07 14.12 -23.28
N THR A 95 -16.79 13.40 -22.19
CA THR A 95 -15.55 12.65 -22.01
C THR A 95 -15.83 11.16 -21.91
N ALA A 96 -15.04 10.35 -22.61
CA ALA A 96 -14.92 8.91 -22.41
C ALA A 96 -13.57 8.57 -21.77
N LEU A 97 -13.53 7.56 -20.91
CA LEU A 97 -12.30 6.97 -20.39
C LEU A 97 -12.36 5.48 -20.62
N VAL A 98 -11.29 4.92 -21.14
CA VAL A 98 -11.13 3.48 -21.34
C VAL A 98 -9.90 2.97 -20.60
N GLU A 99 -10.05 1.88 -19.85
CA GLU A 99 -9.01 1.18 -19.15
C GLU A 99 -9.05 -0.29 -19.55
N ARG A 100 -7.91 -0.88 -19.83
CA ARG A 100 -7.83 -2.26 -20.27
C ARG A 100 -8.14 -3.25 -19.15
N ASP A 101 -7.53 -2.99 -18.00
CA ASP A 101 -7.65 -3.79 -16.79
C ASP A 101 -8.66 -3.10 -15.80
N ASP A 102 -8.53 -3.01 -14.53
CA ASP A 102 -9.36 -2.19 -13.63
C ASP A 102 -8.70 -0.82 -13.37
N PHE A 103 -9.38 0.16 -12.85
CA PHE A 103 -8.84 1.47 -12.51
C PHE A 103 -7.60 1.38 -11.64
N SER A 104 -6.58 2.18 -11.97
CA SER A 104 -5.29 2.19 -11.31
C SER A 104 -4.45 0.92 -11.47
N SER A 105 -4.51 0.11 -12.53
CA SER A 105 -3.87 -1.20 -12.79
C SER A 105 -2.33 -1.22 -12.83
N GLY A 106 -1.60 -0.24 -13.40
CA GLY A 106 -0.15 -0.16 -13.51
C GLY A 106 0.55 0.39 -12.28
N THR A 107 1.34 1.37 -12.51
CA THR A 107 2.19 2.05 -11.54
C THR A 107 1.40 2.69 -10.41
N SER A 108 0.19 3.18 -10.67
CA SER A 108 -0.60 3.97 -9.70
C SER A 108 -0.88 3.22 -8.42
N SER A 109 -0.97 1.91 -8.45
CA SER A 109 -1.18 1.10 -7.28
C SER A 109 0.08 0.56 -6.64
N ARG A 110 1.12 0.40 -7.41
CA ARG A 110 2.38 -0.18 -6.96
C ARG A 110 3.39 0.88 -6.53
N SER A 111 2.96 2.15 -6.41
CA SER A 111 3.79 3.27 -5.97
C SER A 111 3.83 3.40 -4.43
N THR A 112 4.76 4.20 -3.92
CA THR A 112 4.98 4.46 -2.48
C THR A 112 3.72 5.00 -1.77
N LYS A 113 3.34 4.50 -0.59
CA LYS A 113 2.22 4.99 0.25
C LYS A 113 2.51 6.32 0.95
N LEU A 114 3.44 7.10 0.46
CA LEU A 114 3.84 8.38 1.00
C LEU A 114 3.66 9.51 -0.02
N ILE A 115 2.79 10.45 0.28
CA ILE A 115 2.61 11.68 -0.49
C ILE A 115 3.64 12.69 -0.01
N HIS A 116 4.77 12.84 -0.72
CA HIS A 116 5.86 13.72 -0.33
C HIS A 116 6.25 14.73 -1.43
N GLY A 117 6.68 15.93 -1.04
CA GLY A 117 7.12 16.97 -1.96
C GLY A 117 8.56 16.82 -2.49
N GLY A 118 9.29 15.78 -2.05
CA GLY A 118 10.65 15.52 -2.54
C GLY A 118 11.75 16.38 -1.88
N VAL A 119 12.03 16.20 -0.59
CA VAL A 119 13.06 16.94 0.17
C VAL A 119 14.44 16.91 -0.50
N ARG A 120 14.86 15.75 -1.06
CA ARG A 120 16.14 15.63 -1.79
C ARG A 120 16.21 16.48 -3.06
N TYR A 121 15.07 16.72 -3.72
CA TYR A 121 15.03 17.59 -4.91
C TYR A 121 15.19 19.06 -4.53
N LEU A 122 14.64 19.48 -3.38
CA LEU A 122 14.88 20.82 -2.87
C LEU A 122 16.36 21.03 -2.51
N GLN A 123 17.00 20.03 -1.90
CA GLN A 123 18.45 20.07 -1.66
C GLN A 123 19.22 20.24 -2.96
N LYS A 124 18.90 19.47 -4.01
CA LYS A 124 19.55 19.59 -5.33
C LYS A 124 19.26 20.94 -5.97
N ALA A 125 18.01 21.44 -5.91
CA ALA A 125 17.61 22.73 -6.44
C ALA A 125 18.44 23.87 -5.81
N ILE A 126 18.64 23.85 -4.51
CA ILE A 126 19.42 24.85 -3.78
C ILE A 126 20.92 24.74 -4.09
N MET A 127 21.47 23.50 -4.04
CA MET A 127 22.91 23.26 -4.23
C MET A 127 23.37 23.53 -5.67
N LYS A 128 22.51 23.30 -6.66
CA LYS A 128 22.79 23.48 -8.10
C LYS A 128 22.16 24.71 -8.69
N LEU A 129 21.41 25.52 -7.90
CA LEU A 129 20.60 26.67 -8.36
C LEU A 129 19.63 26.29 -9.51
N ASP A 130 19.07 25.06 -9.44
CA ASP A 130 18.18 24.50 -10.44
C ASP A 130 16.74 24.94 -10.17
N ILE A 131 16.27 25.91 -10.99
CA ILE A 131 14.94 26.51 -10.86
C ILE A 131 13.84 25.50 -11.20
N GLU A 132 14.07 24.57 -12.13
CA GLU A 132 13.09 23.56 -12.51
C GLU A 132 12.83 22.58 -11.36
N GLN A 133 13.88 22.11 -10.68
CA GLN A 133 13.73 21.29 -9.49
C GLN A 133 13.00 22.04 -8.36
N TYR A 134 13.23 23.34 -8.22
CA TYR A 134 12.52 24.17 -7.25
C TYR A 134 11.02 24.29 -7.57
N ARG A 135 10.65 24.55 -8.83
CA ARG A 135 9.25 24.62 -9.28
C ARG A 135 8.52 23.31 -9.04
N MET A 136 9.13 22.19 -9.41
CA MET A 136 8.59 20.84 -9.18
C MET A 136 8.33 20.56 -7.71
N VAL A 137 9.22 20.93 -6.80
CA VAL A 137 9.02 20.75 -5.36
C VAL A 137 7.87 21.62 -4.85
N LYS A 138 7.79 22.88 -5.30
CA LYS A 138 6.71 23.80 -4.93
C LYS A 138 5.33 23.27 -5.37
N GLU A 139 5.23 22.77 -6.59
CA GLU A 139 4.02 22.13 -7.14
C GLU A 139 3.64 20.89 -6.33
N ALA A 140 4.59 19.96 -6.09
CA ALA A 140 4.34 18.76 -5.31
C ALA A 140 3.88 19.05 -3.87
N LEU A 141 4.35 20.13 -3.25
CA LEU A 141 3.91 20.57 -1.93
C LEU A 141 2.50 21.16 -1.96
N HIS A 142 2.13 21.86 -3.02
CA HIS A 142 0.78 22.38 -3.23
C HIS A 142 -0.21 21.24 -3.44
N GLU A 143 0.06 20.33 -4.36
CA GLU A 143 -0.80 19.18 -4.65
C GLU A 143 -0.91 18.22 -3.47
N ARG A 144 0.16 18.05 -2.67
CA ARG A 144 0.09 17.30 -1.42
C ARG A 144 -0.94 17.88 -0.44
N ALA A 145 -0.95 19.21 -0.30
CA ALA A 145 -1.91 19.87 0.58
C ALA A 145 -3.36 19.71 0.07
N ASN A 146 -3.56 19.84 -1.24
CA ASN A 146 -4.85 19.65 -1.89
C ASN A 146 -5.37 18.21 -1.69
N LEU A 147 -4.53 17.18 -1.87
CA LEU A 147 -4.91 15.78 -1.65
C LEU A 147 -5.39 15.50 -0.22
N LEU A 148 -4.74 16.07 0.79
CA LEU A 148 -5.16 15.93 2.19
C LEU A 148 -6.47 16.66 2.49
N GLU A 149 -6.80 17.67 1.72
CA GLU A 149 -8.05 18.43 1.86
C GLU A 149 -9.23 17.71 1.19
N ILE A 150 -9.05 17.21 -0.03
CA ILE A 150 -10.13 16.59 -0.82
C ILE A 150 -10.43 15.13 -0.43
N ALA A 151 -9.50 14.45 0.25
CA ALA A 151 -9.64 13.06 0.67
C ALA A 151 -9.17 12.85 2.13
N PRO A 152 -9.80 13.49 3.12
CA PRO A 152 -9.37 13.47 4.51
C PRO A 152 -9.50 12.09 5.17
N HIS A 153 -10.36 11.21 4.64
CA HIS A 153 -10.53 9.81 5.08
C HIS A 153 -9.43 8.89 4.56
N LEU A 154 -8.85 9.17 3.38
CA LEU A 154 -7.83 8.33 2.74
C LEU A 154 -6.40 8.78 3.05
N SER A 155 -6.20 10.01 3.55
CA SER A 155 -4.89 10.60 3.71
C SER A 155 -4.76 11.36 5.04
N ALA A 156 -3.65 11.14 5.75
CA ALA A 156 -3.33 11.82 6.98
C ALA A 156 -1.86 12.28 7.00
N PRO A 157 -1.52 13.37 7.71
CA PRO A 157 -0.13 13.76 7.91
C PRO A 157 0.62 12.70 8.72
N LEU A 158 1.62 12.05 8.13
CA LEU A 158 2.50 11.11 8.80
C LEU A 158 3.83 11.78 9.17
N PRO A 159 4.22 11.81 10.46
CA PRO A 159 5.55 12.23 10.86
C PRO A 159 6.60 11.28 10.30
N ILE A 160 7.63 11.82 9.64
CA ILE A 160 8.77 11.05 9.14
C ILE A 160 10.01 11.44 9.94
N MET A 161 10.64 10.46 10.55
CA MET A 161 11.89 10.63 11.29
C MET A 161 13.07 10.50 10.36
N LEU A 162 14.01 11.46 10.46
CA LEU A 162 15.33 11.40 9.84
C LEU A 162 16.35 11.23 10.96
N PRO A 163 16.93 10.04 11.15
CA PRO A 163 17.90 9.81 12.20
C PRO A 163 19.26 10.46 11.87
N ILE A 164 19.92 11.03 12.89
CA ILE A 164 21.15 11.80 12.74
C ILE A 164 22.24 11.21 13.64
N TYR A 165 23.35 10.77 13.04
CA TYR A 165 24.45 10.10 13.72
C TYR A 165 25.68 10.98 13.93
N LYS A 166 25.78 12.13 13.22
CA LYS A 166 26.89 13.07 13.36
C LYS A 166 26.35 14.43 13.81
N TRP A 167 26.87 14.99 14.91
CA TRP A 167 26.39 16.22 15.54
C TRP A 167 26.28 17.42 14.57
N TRP A 168 27.20 17.54 13.60
CA TRP A 168 27.19 18.62 12.59
C TRP A 168 26.08 18.46 11.54
N GLN A 169 25.52 17.26 11.39
CA GLN A 169 24.39 17.01 10.47
C GLN A 169 23.08 17.59 11.02
N LEU A 170 22.94 17.73 12.35
CA LEU A 170 21.73 18.25 12.97
C LEU A 170 21.38 19.66 12.47
N PRO A 171 22.25 20.70 12.55
CA PRO A 171 21.93 22.00 12.01
C PRO A 171 21.76 21.99 10.48
N TYR A 172 22.52 21.17 9.77
CA TYR A 172 22.46 21.06 8.32
C TYR A 172 21.08 20.57 7.83
N TYR A 173 20.62 19.43 8.34
CA TYR A 173 19.31 18.90 7.97
C TYR A 173 18.16 19.74 8.52
N TRP A 174 18.31 20.34 9.71
CA TRP A 174 17.30 21.20 10.29
C TRP A 174 17.03 22.46 9.43
N ILE A 175 18.07 23.13 8.95
CA ILE A 175 17.97 24.27 8.03
C ILE A 175 17.31 23.80 6.71
N GLY A 176 17.74 22.68 6.15
CA GLY A 176 17.15 22.10 4.93
C GLY A 176 15.65 21.83 5.06
N ILE A 177 15.21 21.27 6.18
CA ILE A 177 13.80 20.97 6.43
C ILE A 177 12.99 22.25 6.70
N LYS A 178 13.59 23.25 7.37
CA LYS A 178 12.94 24.57 7.54
C LYS A 178 12.78 25.34 6.23
N LEU A 179 13.72 25.23 5.31
CA LEU A 179 13.59 25.75 3.95
C LEU A 179 12.48 25.03 3.18
N TYR A 180 12.30 23.73 3.40
CA TYR A 180 11.19 22.97 2.82
C TYR A 180 9.82 23.42 3.34
N ASP A 181 9.68 23.72 4.65
CA ASP A 181 8.49 24.32 5.22
C ASP A 181 8.20 25.71 4.60
N LEU A 182 9.27 26.51 4.38
CA LEU A 182 9.15 27.84 3.78
C LEU A 182 8.70 27.78 2.32
N VAL A 183 9.22 26.84 1.54
CA VAL A 183 8.82 26.64 0.13
C VAL A 183 7.37 26.16 0.03
N ALA A 184 6.89 25.36 0.99
CA ALA A 184 5.49 24.98 1.09
C ALA A 184 4.57 26.19 1.36
N GLY A 185 5.08 27.25 1.98
CA GLY A 185 4.35 28.48 2.26
C GLY A 185 3.03 28.25 2.99
N SER A 186 1.93 28.76 2.43
CA SER A 186 0.57 28.56 2.96
C SER A 186 0.13 27.08 2.95
N ASN A 187 0.74 26.24 2.15
CA ASN A 187 0.43 24.82 1.96
C ASN A 187 1.29 23.89 2.86
N CYS A 188 1.99 24.43 3.87
CA CYS A 188 2.71 23.65 4.86
C CYS A 188 1.73 22.89 5.77
N LEU A 189 1.79 21.55 5.80
CA LEU A 189 0.86 20.70 6.55
C LEU A 189 1.03 20.86 8.06
N LYS A 190 2.28 20.78 8.52
CA LYS A 190 2.70 20.99 9.90
C LYS A 190 4.16 21.41 9.92
N SER A 191 4.50 22.39 10.77
CA SER A 191 5.89 22.85 10.89
C SER A 191 6.78 21.74 11.45
N SER A 192 7.94 21.54 10.83
CA SER A 192 8.92 20.54 11.22
C SER A 192 9.54 20.84 12.59
N TYR A 193 9.92 19.80 13.35
CA TYR A 193 10.51 19.90 14.67
C TYR A 193 11.65 18.90 14.85
N VAL A 194 12.52 19.14 15.83
CA VAL A 194 13.65 18.26 16.17
C VAL A 194 13.28 17.42 17.39
N LEU A 195 13.57 16.12 17.33
CA LEU A 195 13.45 15.19 18.44
C LEU A 195 14.84 14.95 19.06
N SER A 196 14.90 14.90 20.40
CA SER A 196 16.07 14.39 21.10
C SER A 196 16.20 12.87 20.89
N LYS A 197 17.41 12.32 21.09
CA LYS A 197 17.68 10.88 20.97
C LYS A 197 16.70 10.04 21.81
N SER A 198 16.43 10.45 23.06
CA SER A 198 15.49 9.77 23.95
C SER A 198 14.08 9.76 23.40
N ARG A 199 13.57 10.89 22.96
CA ARG A 199 12.23 10.99 22.34
C ARG A 199 12.14 10.28 20.99
N ALA A 200 13.22 10.26 20.21
CA ALA A 200 13.27 9.49 18.98
C ALA A 200 13.16 7.99 19.26
N LEU A 201 13.80 7.52 20.33
CA LEU A 201 13.71 6.12 20.78
C LEU A 201 12.39 5.77 21.47
N GLU A 202 11.73 6.73 22.12
CA GLU A 202 10.37 6.55 22.64
C GLU A 202 9.36 6.31 21.52
N HIS A 203 9.51 7.04 20.40
CA HIS A 203 8.63 6.88 19.24
C HIS A 203 8.99 5.70 18.35
N PHE A 204 10.24 5.20 18.41
CA PHE A 204 10.74 4.13 17.59
C PHE A 204 11.72 3.21 18.36
N PRO A 205 11.21 2.36 19.27
CA PRO A 205 12.05 1.56 20.17
C PRO A 205 12.94 0.54 19.47
N MET A 206 12.50 0.02 18.31
CA MET A 206 13.15 -1.11 17.61
C MET A 206 14.29 -0.72 16.69
N LEU A 207 14.55 0.56 16.53
CA LEU A 207 15.67 1.00 15.70
C LEU A 207 17.01 0.48 16.26
N GLN A 208 17.82 -0.17 15.42
CA GLN A 208 19.25 0.07 15.48
C GLN A 208 19.43 1.54 15.16
N LYS A 209 18.43 2.24 15.55
CA LYS A 209 18.31 3.66 15.55
C LYS A 209 18.36 4.27 14.16
N ASP A 210 17.82 3.49 13.09
CA ASP A 210 17.79 3.87 11.67
C ASP A 210 16.80 3.16 10.73
N LYS A 211 15.77 3.72 10.08
CA LYS A 211 15.14 3.70 8.71
C LYS A 211 13.90 2.98 8.20
N LEU A 212 13.26 3.22 6.92
CA LEU A 212 12.09 2.85 6.22
C LEU A 212 11.27 3.12 5.00
N VAL A 213 10.06 2.63 4.26
CA VAL A 213 8.79 2.89 3.57
C VAL A 213 7.99 2.24 2.48
N GLY A 214 6.95 2.30 1.66
CA GLY A 214 5.92 2.20 0.90
C GLY A 214 4.82 2.02 -0.07
N ALA A 215 3.94 1.71 -0.97
CA ALA A 215 3.18 1.36 -2.10
C ALA A 215 1.88 1.38 -2.83
N ILE A 216 1.15 0.91 -3.91
CA ILE A 216 -0.14 0.59 -4.49
C ILE A 216 -0.63 0.26 -5.91
N VAL A 217 -1.81 -0.05 -6.59
CA VAL A 217 -2.46 -0.80 -7.64
C VAL A 217 -3.62 -0.54 -8.61
N TYR A 218 -4.48 -1.33 -9.53
CA TYR A 218 -5.44 -1.31 -10.59
C TYR A 218 -6.36 -2.13 -11.48
N TYR A 219 -6.99 -2.22 -12.89
CA TYR A 219 -7.40 -3.04 -14.09
C TYR A 219 -8.57 -2.79 -15.11
N ASP A 220 -9.07 -3.65 -16.10
CA ASP A 220 -9.19 -3.94 -17.52
C ASP A 220 -10.53 -3.93 -18.35
N GLY A 221 -10.55 -4.05 -19.76
CA GLY A 221 -11.53 -3.66 -20.75
C GLY A 221 -11.95 -4.59 -21.94
N GLU A 222 -12.84 -4.09 -22.84
CA GLU A 222 -13.34 -4.71 -24.09
C GLU A 222 -12.99 -3.89 -25.34
N GLU A 223 -12.88 -4.53 -26.55
CA GLU A 223 -12.60 -3.85 -27.83
C GLU A 223 -13.87 -3.38 -28.55
N PHE A 224 -13.94 -2.09 -28.87
CA PHE A 224 -14.93 -1.48 -29.76
C PHE A 224 -14.48 -0.07 -30.18
N ASP A 225 -15.01 0.45 -31.30
CA ASP A 225 -14.65 1.78 -31.80
C ASP A 225 -15.27 2.89 -30.96
N VAL A 226 -14.42 3.80 -30.47
CA VAL A 226 -14.85 5.04 -29.80
C VAL A 226 -14.30 6.24 -30.58
N ARG A 227 -15.19 7.13 -31.02
CA ARG A 227 -14.82 8.34 -31.75
C ARG A 227 -14.74 9.53 -30.81
N ALA A 228 -13.64 10.30 -30.91
CA ALA A 228 -13.44 11.51 -30.13
C ALA A 228 -12.69 12.58 -30.93
N LYS A 229 -12.96 13.86 -30.64
CA LYS A 229 -12.23 15.00 -31.25
C LYS A 229 -10.79 15.07 -30.79
N CYS A 230 -10.51 14.62 -29.57
CA CYS A 230 -9.20 14.59 -28.97
C CYS A 230 -8.98 13.25 -28.26
N VAL A 231 -7.83 12.62 -28.49
CA VAL A 231 -7.41 11.39 -27.80
C VAL A 231 -6.24 11.71 -26.89
N ILE A 232 -6.32 11.28 -25.64
CA ILE A 232 -5.27 11.45 -24.62
C ILE A 232 -4.71 10.07 -24.25
N ASN A 233 -3.41 9.90 -24.48
CA ASN A 233 -2.65 8.75 -24.05
C ASN A 233 -2.10 8.99 -22.63
N ALA A 234 -2.69 8.30 -21.64
CA ALA A 234 -2.30 8.34 -20.22
C ALA A 234 -1.94 6.95 -19.69
N THR A 235 -1.31 6.12 -20.53
CA THR A 235 -1.07 4.69 -20.29
C THR A 235 0.19 4.39 -19.46
N GLY A 236 0.83 5.39 -18.86
CA GLY A 236 1.96 5.22 -17.95
C GLY A 236 3.16 4.53 -18.59
N PRO A 237 3.61 3.34 -18.12
CA PRO A 237 4.75 2.64 -18.74
C PRO A 237 4.51 2.22 -20.19
N PHE A 238 3.25 2.06 -20.62
CA PHE A 238 2.84 1.68 -21.97
C PHE A 238 2.70 2.86 -22.93
N THR A 239 3.12 4.04 -22.52
CA THR A 239 3.04 5.29 -23.30
C THR A 239 3.57 5.14 -24.73
N ASP A 240 4.75 4.56 -24.90
CA ASP A 240 5.35 4.38 -26.22
C ASP A 240 4.66 3.32 -27.07
N THR A 241 3.94 2.39 -26.47
CA THR A 241 3.12 1.42 -27.21
C THR A 241 1.99 2.12 -27.95
N VAL A 242 1.26 3.02 -27.27
CA VAL A 242 0.17 3.79 -27.88
C VAL A 242 0.71 4.83 -28.88
N ARG A 243 1.85 5.47 -28.58
CA ARG A 243 2.50 6.41 -29.50
C ARG A 243 2.91 5.72 -30.82
N LYS A 244 3.39 4.48 -30.76
CA LYS A 244 3.73 3.68 -31.96
C LYS A 244 2.51 3.15 -32.71
N MET A 245 1.33 3.09 -32.09
CA MET A 245 0.07 2.80 -32.79
C MET A 245 -0.37 4.03 -33.63
N ASP A 246 -0.09 5.23 -33.13
CA ASP A 246 -0.36 6.49 -33.82
C ASP A 246 0.65 6.77 -34.94
N ASP A 247 1.94 6.70 -34.60
CA ASP A 247 3.06 6.87 -35.55
C ASP A 247 4.15 5.82 -35.29
N LYS A 248 4.39 4.92 -36.25
CA LYS A 248 5.35 3.81 -36.15
C LYS A 248 6.80 4.26 -36.04
N ASP A 249 7.13 5.43 -36.60
CA ASP A 249 8.48 5.99 -36.65
C ASP A 249 8.80 6.86 -35.42
N THR A 250 7.86 6.98 -34.47
CA THR A 250 8.03 7.81 -33.28
C THR A 250 9.13 7.27 -32.36
N THR A 251 9.97 8.15 -31.84
CA THR A 251 11.04 7.79 -30.91
C THR A 251 10.46 7.51 -29.50
N ALA A 252 10.96 6.43 -28.87
CA ALA A 252 10.57 6.10 -27.50
C ALA A 252 11.05 7.18 -26.51
N ILE A 253 10.16 7.59 -25.62
CA ILE A 253 10.45 8.56 -24.55
C ILE A 253 10.45 7.93 -23.15
N CYS A 254 9.82 6.77 -22.98
CA CYS A 254 9.73 6.08 -21.71
C CYS A 254 10.97 5.24 -21.42
N GLN A 255 11.52 5.39 -20.21
CA GLN A 255 12.61 4.57 -19.66
C GLN A 255 12.09 3.86 -18.40
N PRO A 256 11.51 2.67 -18.54
CA PRO A 256 10.87 1.97 -17.42
C PRO A 256 11.90 1.50 -16.40
N SER A 257 11.56 1.65 -15.12
CA SER A 257 12.34 1.16 -13.99
C SER A 257 11.46 0.44 -12.99
N ALA A 258 11.85 -0.78 -12.62
CA ALA A 258 11.18 -1.56 -11.59
C ALA A 258 11.58 -1.09 -10.19
N GLY A 259 10.63 -1.15 -9.27
CA GLY A 259 10.87 -0.91 -7.85
C GLY A 259 10.10 -1.90 -6.99
N VAL A 260 10.83 -2.67 -6.19
CA VAL A 260 10.25 -3.68 -5.29
C VAL A 260 9.94 -3.08 -3.93
N HIS A 261 8.86 -3.55 -3.33
CA HIS A 261 8.45 -3.28 -1.96
C HIS A 261 8.13 -4.59 -1.26
N ILE A 262 8.37 -4.62 0.05
CA ILE A 262 7.99 -5.74 0.91
C ILE A 262 7.10 -5.27 2.04
N VAL A 263 6.22 -6.13 2.51
CA VAL A 263 5.42 -5.93 3.74
C VAL A 263 5.85 -6.93 4.79
N MET A 264 6.03 -6.43 5.99
CA MET A 264 6.42 -7.18 7.17
C MET A 264 5.41 -6.94 8.31
N PRO A 265 5.38 -7.78 9.36
CA PRO A 265 4.54 -7.57 10.53
C PRO A 265 4.68 -6.17 11.14
N GLY A 266 3.59 -5.65 11.72
CA GLY A 266 3.53 -4.29 12.24
C GLY A 266 4.50 -3.99 13.39
N TYR A 267 5.01 -5.01 14.08
CA TYR A 267 5.99 -4.81 15.14
C TYR A 267 7.36 -4.31 14.64
N TYR A 268 7.61 -4.30 13.32
CA TYR A 268 8.83 -3.74 12.73
C TYR A 268 8.83 -2.21 12.67
N SER A 269 7.70 -1.55 12.86
CA SER A 269 7.60 -0.08 12.92
C SER A 269 6.50 0.37 13.89
N PRO A 270 6.63 1.55 14.55
CA PRO A 270 5.54 2.11 15.34
C PRO A 270 4.39 2.60 14.44
N GLU A 271 3.15 2.46 14.89
CA GLU A 271 1.95 2.83 14.13
C GLU A 271 1.85 4.31 13.78
N SER A 272 2.50 5.18 14.57
CA SER A 272 2.33 6.63 14.48
C SER A 272 3.46 7.37 13.76
N MET A 273 4.50 6.67 13.29
CA MET A 273 5.68 7.31 12.71
C MET A 273 6.36 6.45 11.66
N GLY A 274 6.67 7.07 10.51
CA GLY A 274 7.52 6.47 9.48
C GLY A 274 8.98 6.90 9.60
N LEU A 275 9.86 6.20 8.93
CA LEU A 275 11.30 6.44 8.91
C LEU A 275 11.82 6.59 7.48
N LEU A 276 12.84 7.41 7.29
CA LEU A 276 13.54 7.62 6.02
C LEU A 276 15.03 7.33 6.19
N ASP A 277 15.56 6.39 5.39
CA ASP A 277 16.99 6.32 5.16
C ASP A 277 17.41 7.21 3.99
N PRO A 278 18.24 8.20 4.21
CA PRO A 278 18.74 9.04 3.13
C PRO A 278 19.89 8.42 2.33
N ALA A 279 20.52 7.33 2.81
CA ALA A 279 21.75 6.79 2.23
C ALA A 279 21.92 5.29 2.51
N THR A 280 21.31 4.45 1.68
CA THR A 280 21.57 3.02 1.65
C THR A 280 23.00 2.71 1.18
N SER A 281 23.43 1.47 1.29
CA SER A 281 24.74 0.99 0.84
C SER A 281 25.08 1.35 -0.61
N ASP A 282 24.07 1.43 -1.47
CA ASP A 282 24.18 1.83 -2.88
C ASP A 282 23.79 3.30 -3.17
N GLY A 283 23.55 4.11 -2.12
CA GLY A 283 23.22 5.53 -2.22
C GLY A 283 21.75 5.84 -2.61
N ARG A 284 20.88 4.84 -2.65
CA ARG A 284 19.43 5.02 -2.82
C ARG A 284 18.78 5.53 -1.53
N VAL A 285 17.46 5.59 -1.51
CA VAL A 285 16.66 5.93 -0.34
C VAL A 285 15.67 4.83 -0.09
N ILE A 286 15.69 4.32 1.09
CA ILE A 286 14.64 3.41 1.58
C ILE A 286 13.82 4.12 2.63
N PHE A 287 12.60 3.76 2.65
CA PHE A 287 11.65 4.28 3.59
C PHE A 287 10.96 3.16 4.35
N PHE A 288 10.45 3.23 5.65
CA PHE A 288 9.64 2.34 6.45
C PHE A 288 8.39 3.03 6.88
N LEU A 289 7.22 2.56 6.50
CA LEU A 289 5.94 3.12 6.90
C LEU A 289 5.07 2.13 7.62
N PRO A 290 4.43 2.55 8.69
CA PRO A 290 3.27 1.87 9.19
C PRO A 290 2.13 1.98 8.17
N TRP A 291 1.49 0.86 7.88
CA TRP A 291 0.35 0.80 6.98
C TRP A 291 -0.60 -0.32 7.40
N GLN A 292 -1.82 0.04 7.82
CA GLN A 292 -2.86 -0.91 8.23
C GLN A 292 -2.34 -1.99 9.19
N LYS A 293 -1.66 -1.58 10.25
CA LYS A 293 -1.00 -2.42 11.27
C LYS A 293 0.16 -3.29 10.77
N MET A 294 0.61 -3.08 9.54
CA MET A 294 1.80 -3.72 8.97
C MET A 294 2.91 -2.69 8.76
N THR A 295 4.09 -3.16 8.44
CA THR A 295 5.24 -2.33 8.07
C THR A 295 5.60 -2.58 6.62
N ILE A 296 5.59 -1.53 5.81
CA ILE A 296 6.08 -1.61 4.45
C ILE A 296 7.55 -1.17 4.36
N ALA A 297 8.41 -1.82 3.61
CA ALA A 297 9.80 -1.46 3.33
C ALA A 297 10.08 -1.44 1.82
N GLY A 298 10.86 -0.46 1.35
CA GLY A 298 11.27 -0.32 -0.05
C GLY A 298 11.75 1.11 -0.35
N THR A 299 12.25 1.40 -1.49
CA THR A 299 12.08 0.68 -2.74
C THR A 299 13.41 0.50 -3.45
N THR A 300 13.49 -0.48 -4.33
CA THR A 300 14.59 -0.63 -5.27
C THR A 300 14.39 0.25 -6.51
N ASP A 301 15.37 0.32 -7.39
CA ASP A 301 15.32 1.10 -8.63
C ASP A 301 16.21 0.41 -9.68
N THR A 302 15.62 -0.47 -10.49
CA THR A 302 16.31 -1.33 -11.43
C THR A 302 15.72 -1.16 -12.83
N PRO A 303 16.50 -0.88 -13.88
CA PRO A 303 16.00 -0.85 -15.25
C PRO A 303 15.26 -2.13 -15.61
N THR A 304 14.14 -2.04 -16.32
CA THR A 304 13.32 -3.21 -16.68
C THR A 304 12.57 -2.97 -17.99
N ASP A 305 12.16 -4.07 -18.61
CA ASP A 305 11.22 -4.01 -19.71
C ASP A 305 9.78 -3.75 -19.22
N VAL A 306 8.93 -3.24 -20.10
CA VAL A 306 7.52 -3.02 -19.81
C VAL A 306 6.78 -4.35 -19.82
N THR A 307 6.11 -4.68 -18.73
CA THR A 307 5.26 -5.88 -18.62
C THR A 307 3.96 -5.57 -17.87
N HIS A 308 2.91 -6.32 -18.16
CA HIS A 308 1.64 -6.23 -17.43
C HIS A 308 1.71 -6.94 -16.07
N HIS A 309 2.61 -7.92 -15.93
CA HIS A 309 2.77 -8.76 -14.75
C HIS A 309 4.20 -8.59 -14.17
N PRO A 310 4.51 -7.46 -13.52
CA PRO A 310 5.82 -7.24 -12.93
C PRO A 310 5.99 -8.12 -11.68
N ILE A 311 7.04 -8.95 -11.70
CA ILE A 311 7.37 -9.90 -10.64
C ILE A 311 8.48 -9.31 -9.76
N PRO A 312 8.38 -9.37 -8.42
CA PRO A 312 9.48 -8.98 -7.53
C PRO A 312 10.61 -10.00 -7.59
N SER A 313 11.86 -9.54 -7.75
CA SER A 313 13.03 -10.43 -7.71
C SER A 313 13.42 -10.76 -6.28
N GLU A 314 13.91 -11.97 -6.02
CA GLU A 314 14.45 -12.35 -4.71
C GLU A 314 15.71 -11.54 -4.35
N GLU A 315 16.47 -11.09 -5.32
CA GLU A 315 17.64 -10.21 -5.13
C GLU A 315 17.22 -8.87 -4.54
N ASP A 316 16.18 -8.24 -5.09
CA ASP A 316 15.63 -6.99 -4.58
C ASP A 316 15.02 -7.16 -3.19
N ILE A 317 14.30 -8.27 -2.94
CA ILE A 317 13.74 -8.57 -1.61
C ILE A 317 14.87 -8.71 -0.59
N ASN A 318 15.92 -9.48 -0.90
CA ASN A 318 17.06 -9.66 -0.01
C ASN A 318 17.86 -8.37 0.19
N PHE A 319 17.99 -7.54 -0.83
CA PHE A 319 18.58 -6.21 -0.70
C PHE A 319 17.82 -5.38 0.34
N ILE A 320 16.49 -5.29 0.23
CA ILE A 320 15.67 -4.55 1.19
C ILE A 320 15.80 -5.13 2.60
N LEU A 321 15.75 -6.46 2.76
CA LEU A 321 15.93 -7.12 4.06
C LEU A 321 17.31 -6.85 4.68
N ASN A 322 18.37 -6.77 3.87
CA ASN A 322 19.71 -6.44 4.35
C ASN A 322 19.78 -4.98 4.84
N GLU A 323 19.20 -4.05 4.09
CA GLU A 323 19.11 -2.66 4.55
C GLU A 323 18.27 -2.56 5.83
N VAL A 324 17.16 -3.32 5.94
CA VAL A 324 16.39 -3.43 7.19
C VAL A 324 17.26 -3.88 8.36
N ARG A 325 18.08 -4.92 8.19
CA ARG A 325 19.02 -5.42 9.22
C ARG A 325 20.05 -4.36 9.64
N ASN A 326 20.52 -3.54 8.70
CA ASN A 326 21.47 -2.48 8.97
C ASN A 326 20.91 -1.39 9.91
N TYR A 327 19.60 -1.29 10.04
CA TYR A 327 18.92 -0.25 10.80
C TYR A 327 18.30 -0.67 12.11
N LEU A 328 17.90 -1.93 12.20
CA LEU A 328 17.34 -2.47 13.42
C LEU A 328 18.45 -2.86 14.41
N SER A 329 18.11 -2.94 15.69
CA SER A 329 19.01 -3.46 16.70
C SER A 329 19.41 -4.90 16.36
N CYS A 330 20.64 -5.29 16.73
CA CYS A 330 21.13 -6.67 16.56
C CYS A 330 20.29 -7.70 17.34
N ASP A 331 19.46 -7.25 18.29
CA ASP A 331 18.52 -8.10 19.03
C ASP A 331 17.28 -8.47 18.21
N VAL A 332 17.06 -7.81 17.06
CA VAL A 332 15.93 -8.07 16.18
C VAL A 332 16.39 -8.87 14.96
N GLU A 333 15.99 -10.12 14.90
CA GLU A 333 16.27 -10.98 13.76
C GLU A 333 15.28 -10.69 12.62
N VAL A 334 15.80 -10.22 11.47
CA VAL A 334 15.01 -9.95 10.26
C VAL A 334 15.13 -11.13 9.31
N ARG A 335 14.03 -11.83 9.07
CA ARG A 335 13.99 -13.08 8.29
C ARG A 335 13.22 -12.93 6.99
N ARG A 336 13.57 -13.72 5.97
CA ARG A 336 12.80 -13.80 4.72
C ARG A 336 11.35 -14.26 4.99
N GLY A 337 11.18 -15.16 5.96
CA GLY A 337 9.87 -15.67 6.37
C GLY A 337 8.95 -14.63 7.03
N ASP A 338 9.48 -13.46 7.43
CA ASP A 338 8.68 -12.35 7.97
C ASP A 338 8.07 -11.47 6.85
N VAL A 339 8.42 -11.72 5.58
CA VAL A 339 7.83 -11.03 4.43
C VAL A 339 6.44 -11.58 4.15
N LEU A 340 5.42 -10.80 4.46
CA LEU A 340 4.01 -11.15 4.30
C LEU A 340 3.52 -10.98 2.86
N ALA A 341 4.09 -10.01 2.14
CA ALA A 341 3.85 -9.76 0.73
C ALA A 341 5.05 -9.03 0.11
N ALA A 342 5.31 -9.25 -1.17
CA ALA A 342 6.31 -8.53 -1.94
C ALA A 342 5.80 -8.28 -3.35
N TRP A 343 6.01 -7.09 -3.89
CA TRP A 343 5.59 -6.77 -5.26
C TRP A 343 6.54 -5.82 -5.96
N SER A 344 6.53 -5.86 -7.28
CA SER A 344 7.24 -4.94 -8.15
C SER A 344 6.29 -3.96 -8.83
N GLY A 345 6.72 -2.72 -9.04
CA GLY A 345 6.00 -1.71 -9.81
C GLY A 345 6.92 -1.02 -10.82
N ILE A 346 6.43 -0.82 -12.05
CA ILE A 346 7.19 -0.18 -13.12
C ILE A 346 6.95 1.33 -13.11
N ARG A 347 8.01 2.12 -12.96
CA ARG A 347 7.94 3.59 -13.03
C ARG A 347 8.01 4.04 -14.48
N PRO A 348 7.11 4.91 -14.95
CA PRO A 348 7.17 5.52 -16.28
C PRO A 348 8.13 6.72 -16.27
N LEU A 349 9.43 6.49 -16.08
CA LEU A 349 10.43 7.55 -16.21
C LEU A 349 10.54 7.97 -17.68
N VAL A 350 10.71 9.26 -17.93
CA VAL A 350 10.75 9.79 -19.30
C VAL A 350 11.97 10.65 -19.55
N THR A 351 12.44 10.63 -20.79
CA THR A 351 13.35 11.66 -21.35
C THR A 351 12.53 12.70 -22.06
N ASP A 352 12.81 13.98 -21.82
CA ASP A 352 12.13 15.06 -22.55
C ASP A 352 12.63 15.07 -24.00
N PRO A 353 11.78 14.80 -25.01
CA PRO A 353 12.18 14.79 -26.42
C PRO A 353 12.63 16.18 -26.92
N LYS A 354 12.30 17.25 -26.21
CA LYS A 354 12.67 18.62 -26.52
C LYS A 354 13.95 19.09 -25.84
N SER A 355 14.54 18.25 -24.97
CA SER A 355 15.79 18.57 -24.27
C SER A 355 17.00 18.32 -25.17
N ALA A 356 17.97 19.22 -25.15
CA ALA A 356 19.25 19.09 -25.87
C ALA A 356 20.12 17.90 -25.33
N ASP A 357 19.87 17.46 -24.09
CA ASP A 357 20.53 16.31 -23.47
C ASP A 357 19.55 15.12 -23.36
N THR A 358 19.61 14.23 -24.37
CA THR A 358 18.78 13.03 -24.46
C THR A 358 19.13 11.96 -23.39
N LYS A 359 20.19 12.16 -22.61
CA LYS A 359 20.60 11.24 -21.54
C LYS A 359 20.07 11.66 -20.15
N SER A 360 19.45 12.83 -20.03
CA SER A 360 18.90 13.31 -18.76
C SER A 360 17.44 12.83 -18.58
N ILE A 361 17.21 11.95 -17.63
CA ILE A 361 15.86 11.53 -17.25
C ILE A 361 15.13 12.72 -16.65
N SER A 362 14.04 13.16 -17.32
CA SER A 362 13.14 14.18 -16.78
C SER A 362 12.38 13.61 -15.58
N ARG A 363 12.36 14.34 -14.48
CA ARG A 363 11.58 14.00 -13.29
C ARG A 363 10.28 14.81 -13.19
N ASN A 364 10.07 15.66 -14.14
CA ASN A 364 8.82 16.36 -14.39
C ASN A 364 7.95 15.54 -15.36
N HIS A 365 6.67 15.86 -15.46
CA HIS A 365 5.82 15.29 -16.50
C HIS A 365 6.10 15.96 -17.85
N VAL A 366 5.81 15.21 -18.91
CA VAL A 366 5.91 15.68 -20.30
C VAL A 366 4.54 15.56 -20.93
N VAL A 367 4.03 16.67 -21.49
CA VAL A 367 2.86 16.69 -22.36
C VAL A 367 3.36 16.87 -23.78
N ASP A 368 3.19 15.86 -24.62
CA ASP A 368 3.60 15.85 -26.03
C ASP A 368 2.36 15.74 -26.94
N ILE A 369 2.41 16.39 -28.10
CA ILE A 369 1.33 16.39 -29.08
C ILE A 369 1.92 15.93 -30.41
N SER A 370 1.44 14.77 -30.92
CA SER A 370 1.88 14.24 -32.20
C SER A 370 1.31 15.04 -33.40
N GLU A 371 1.82 14.76 -34.59
CA GLU A 371 1.32 15.39 -35.82
C GLU A 371 -0.15 15.01 -36.10
N SER A 372 -0.60 13.83 -35.71
CA SER A 372 -2.01 13.40 -35.80
C SER A 372 -2.94 14.09 -34.79
N GLY A 373 -2.37 14.74 -33.76
CA GLY A 373 -3.10 15.38 -32.68
C GLY A 373 -3.27 14.48 -31.44
N LEU A 374 -2.67 13.29 -31.36
CA LEU A 374 -2.64 12.48 -30.14
C LEU A 374 -1.88 13.23 -29.05
N ILE A 375 -2.51 13.42 -27.89
CA ILE A 375 -1.89 14.05 -26.73
C ILE A 375 -1.39 12.98 -25.80
N THR A 376 -0.10 12.99 -25.51
CA THR A 376 0.55 12.03 -24.61
C THR A 376 0.97 12.72 -23.33
N ILE A 377 0.55 12.20 -22.18
CA ILE A 377 1.05 12.56 -20.84
C ILE A 377 1.87 11.43 -20.27
N ALA A 378 3.12 11.71 -19.92
CA ALA A 378 4.04 10.71 -19.39
C ALA A 378 4.97 11.27 -18.32
N GLY A 379 5.51 10.43 -17.44
CA GLY A 379 6.40 10.81 -16.35
C GLY A 379 5.67 11.40 -15.15
N GLY A 380 6.35 12.34 -14.47
CA GLY A 380 5.82 13.03 -13.29
C GLY A 380 5.75 12.20 -12.02
N LYS A 381 4.87 12.59 -11.11
CA LYS A 381 4.69 11.94 -9.79
C LYS A 381 3.22 11.72 -9.48
N TRP A 382 2.94 10.66 -8.76
CA TRP A 382 1.60 10.41 -8.26
C TRP A 382 1.02 11.59 -7.45
N THR A 383 1.87 12.27 -6.65
CA THR A 383 1.48 13.46 -5.86
C THR A 383 0.93 14.60 -6.72
N THR A 384 1.39 14.75 -7.96
CA THR A 384 1.03 15.85 -8.87
C THR A 384 0.02 15.43 -9.94
N TYR A 385 -0.63 14.27 -9.80
CA TYR A 385 -1.53 13.74 -10.84
C TYR A 385 -2.62 14.72 -11.27
N ARG A 386 -3.15 15.52 -10.30
CA ARG A 386 -4.19 16.51 -10.58
C ARG A 386 -3.67 17.64 -11.47
N SER A 387 -2.51 18.23 -11.14
CA SER A 387 -1.94 19.29 -11.99
C SER A 387 -1.45 18.76 -13.33
N MET A 388 -0.91 17.55 -13.38
CA MET A 388 -0.60 16.84 -14.63
C MET A 388 -1.85 16.71 -15.52
N ALA A 389 -2.99 16.35 -14.93
CA ALA A 389 -4.26 16.27 -15.62
C ALA A 389 -4.73 17.62 -16.14
N GLU A 390 -4.66 18.66 -15.32
CA GLU A 390 -5.00 20.03 -15.69
C GLU A 390 -4.16 20.54 -16.87
N ASP A 391 -2.85 20.32 -16.83
CA ASP A 391 -1.93 20.72 -17.91
C ASP A 391 -2.23 19.95 -19.21
N THR A 392 -2.55 18.67 -19.10
CA THR A 392 -2.92 17.83 -20.24
C THR A 392 -4.22 18.29 -20.89
N ILE A 393 -5.25 18.59 -20.10
CA ILE A 393 -6.52 19.10 -20.63
C ILE A 393 -6.37 20.51 -21.16
N ASN A 394 -5.55 21.36 -20.56
CA ASN A 394 -5.22 22.68 -21.12
C ASN A 394 -4.57 22.55 -22.52
N ALA A 395 -3.64 21.58 -22.68
CA ALA A 395 -3.04 21.28 -23.98
C ALA A 395 -4.09 20.76 -24.99
N ALA A 396 -4.98 19.86 -24.55
CA ALA A 396 -6.07 19.32 -25.37
C ALA A 396 -7.03 20.41 -25.87
N VAL A 397 -7.50 21.27 -24.96
CA VAL A 397 -8.40 22.37 -25.28
C VAL A 397 -7.77 23.32 -26.33
N LYS A 398 -6.47 23.60 -26.16
CA LYS A 398 -5.74 24.49 -27.09
C LYS A 398 -5.49 23.83 -28.45
N ALA A 399 -5.03 22.58 -28.48
CA ALA A 399 -4.67 21.86 -29.70
C ALA A 399 -5.88 21.56 -30.58
N HIS A 400 -7.00 21.16 -29.98
CA HIS A 400 -8.21 20.75 -30.69
C HIS A 400 -9.32 21.81 -30.66
N ASN A 401 -9.04 23.04 -30.16
CA ASN A 401 -9.98 24.16 -30.07
C ASN A 401 -11.32 23.75 -29.40
N LEU A 402 -11.25 22.99 -28.30
CA LEU A 402 -12.44 22.48 -27.59
C LEU A 402 -13.13 23.62 -26.80
N LYS A 403 -14.44 23.60 -26.77
CA LYS A 403 -15.23 24.56 -25.97
C LYS A 403 -15.31 24.11 -24.53
N ALA A 404 -14.38 24.53 -23.70
CA ALA A 404 -14.25 24.09 -22.30
C ALA A 404 -14.23 25.28 -21.33
N GLY A 405 -14.76 25.08 -20.13
CA GLY A 405 -14.61 25.99 -19.00
C GLY A 405 -13.21 25.90 -18.35
N PRO A 406 -12.95 26.70 -17.30
CA PRO A 406 -11.71 26.59 -16.51
C PRO A 406 -11.71 25.28 -15.69
N SER A 407 -10.52 24.83 -15.26
CA SER A 407 -10.39 23.70 -14.33
C SER A 407 -11.10 23.98 -13.01
N ARG A 408 -11.76 22.97 -12.46
CA ARG A 408 -12.49 23.03 -11.18
C ARG A 408 -12.10 21.90 -10.22
N THR A 409 -10.96 21.26 -10.46
CA THR A 409 -10.52 20.08 -9.70
C THR A 409 -9.79 20.42 -8.40
N VAL A 410 -9.37 21.67 -8.20
CA VAL A 410 -8.79 22.13 -6.94
C VAL A 410 -9.91 22.22 -5.89
N GLY A 411 -9.73 21.58 -4.73
CA GLY A 411 -10.71 21.58 -3.63
C GLY A 411 -11.97 20.72 -3.88
N LEU A 412 -12.05 20.03 -5.01
CA LEU A 412 -13.16 19.11 -5.29
C LEU A 412 -13.03 17.86 -4.43
N PHE A 413 -13.93 17.68 -3.44
CA PHE A 413 -13.91 16.50 -2.58
C PHE A 413 -14.10 15.20 -3.38
N LEU A 414 -13.25 14.22 -3.08
CA LEU A 414 -13.47 12.86 -3.53
C LEU A 414 -14.66 12.24 -2.78
N GLN A 415 -15.29 11.25 -3.42
CA GLN A 415 -16.44 10.55 -2.83
C GLN A 415 -16.04 9.95 -1.48
N GLY A 416 -16.88 10.13 -0.47
CA GLY A 416 -16.59 9.76 0.92
C GLY A 416 -15.93 10.85 1.77
N GLY A 417 -15.37 11.91 1.16
CA GLY A 417 -14.61 12.93 1.87
C GLY A 417 -15.44 14.07 2.47
N LYS A 418 -16.61 14.39 1.90
CA LYS A 418 -17.35 15.61 2.22
C LYS A 418 -17.87 15.62 3.66
N ASP A 419 -18.58 14.57 4.06
CA ASP A 419 -19.24 14.47 5.38
C ASP A 419 -18.48 13.54 6.34
N TRP A 420 -17.22 13.25 6.06
CA TRP A 420 -16.38 12.43 6.92
C TRP A 420 -15.89 13.17 8.16
N SER A 421 -15.85 12.44 9.27
CA SER A 421 -15.21 12.91 10.52
C SER A 421 -14.44 11.76 11.19
N PRO A 422 -13.40 12.04 11.99
CA PRO A 422 -12.66 11.01 12.73
C PRO A 422 -13.51 10.17 13.68
N THR A 423 -14.68 10.64 14.04
CA THR A 423 -15.62 9.99 14.98
C THR A 423 -16.76 9.25 14.26
N LEU A 424 -16.80 9.27 12.93
CA LEU A 424 -17.87 8.65 12.13
C LEU A 424 -18.04 7.16 12.46
N TYR A 425 -16.95 6.45 12.76
CA TYR A 425 -16.98 5.03 13.13
C TYR A 425 -17.85 4.73 14.36
N ILE A 426 -18.00 5.69 15.32
CA ILE A 426 -18.81 5.51 16.51
C ILE A 426 -20.27 5.29 16.11
N ARG A 427 -20.78 6.06 15.14
CA ARG A 427 -22.12 5.89 14.62
C ARG A 427 -22.32 4.53 13.93
N LEU A 428 -21.30 4.05 13.19
CA LEU A 428 -21.35 2.72 12.58
C LEU A 428 -21.47 1.62 13.64
N VAL A 429 -20.76 1.75 14.76
CA VAL A 429 -20.89 0.81 15.89
C VAL A 429 -22.28 0.91 16.52
N GLN A 430 -22.79 2.12 16.80
CA GLN A 430 -24.03 2.33 17.50
C GLN A 430 -25.28 2.00 16.65
N ASP A 431 -25.29 2.43 15.39
CA ASP A 431 -26.46 2.34 14.53
C ASP A 431 -26.60 0.96 13.89
N TYR A 432 -25.49 0.24 13.66
CA TYR A 432 -25.47 -1.05 12.95
C TYR A 432 -24.99 -2.22 13.80
N GLY A 433 -24.33 -2.00 14.93
CA GLY A 433 -23.75 -3.07 15.75
C GLY A 433 -22.52 -3.72 15.13
N LEU A 434 -21.74 -2.95 14.37
CA LEU A 434 -20.45 -3.37 13.84
C LEU A 434 -19.38 -3.43 14.94
N GLU A 435 -18.40 -4.31 14.79
CA GLU A 435 -17.21 -4.33 15.63
C GLU A 435 -16.41 -3.02 15.45
N SER A 436 -15.83 -2.49 16.54
CA SER A 436 -15.15 -1.19 16.53
C SER A 436 -14.02 -1.12 15.50
N GLU A 437 -13.24 -2.19 15.35
CA GLU A 437 -12.15 -2.26 14.37
C GLU A 437 -12.67 -2.23 12.93
N VAL A 438 -13.73 -2.99 12.65
CA VAL A 438 -14.41 -2.98 11.34
C VAL A 438 -15.00 -1.60 11.05
N ALA A 439 -15.64 -0.97 12.01
CA ALA A 439 -16.22 0.36 11.86
C ALA A 439 -15.15 1.43 11.58
N GLN A 440 -14.00 1.36 12.27
CA GLN A 440 -12.86 2.25 12.02
C GLN A 440 -12.30 2.03 10.61
N HIS A 441 -12.12 0.77 10.19
CA HIS A 441 -11.69 0.43 8.85
C HIS A 441 -12.64 0.98 7.78
N LEU A 442 -13.95 0.74 7.91
CA LEU A 442 -14.93 1.23 6.95
C LEU A 442 -14.94 2.78 6.89
N ALA A 443 -14.89 3.46 8.03
CA ALA A 443 -14.85 4.92 8.10
C ALA A 443 -13.58 5.51 7.46
N ALA A 444 -12.44 4.82 7.58
CA ALA A 444 -11.17 5.24 6.99
C ALA A 444 -11.06 4.89 5.49
N THR A 445 -11.76 3.87 5.02
CA THR A 445 -11.68 3.42 3.62
C THR A 445 -12.74 4.07 2.74
N TYR A 446 -13.98 4.15 3.22
CA TYR A 446 -15.14 4.60 2.44
C TYR A 446 -15.65 5.99 2.87
N GLY A 447 -15.12 6.56 3.96
CA GLY A 447 -15.56 7.87 4.45
C GLY A 447 -17.05 7.87 4.82
N ASP A 448 -17.81 8.86 4.34
CA ASP A 448 -19.27 8.94 4.55
C ASP A 448 -20.05 7.80 3.85
N LYS A 449 -19.47 7.14 2.84
CA LYS A 449 -20.03 5.97 2.17
C LYS A 449 -19.97 4.69 3.01
N ALA A 450 -19.25 4.68 4.11
CA ALA A 450 -19.22 3.55 5.05
C ALA A 450 -20.61 3.11 5.52
N PHE A 451 -21.57 4.03 5.60
CA PHE A 451 -22.97 3.70 5.92
C PHE A 451 -23.66 2.87 4.83
N GLU A 452 -23.28 3.07 3.57
CA GLU A 452 -23.81 2.25 2.46
C GLU A 452 -23.27 0.83 2.54
N VAL A 453 -21.96 0.67 2.84
CA VAL A 453 -21.34 -0.65 3.06
C VAL A 453 -21.96 -1.34 4.29
N ALA A 454 -22.15 -0.61 5.40
CA ALA A 454 -22.75 -1.16 6.61
C ALA A 454 -24.18 -1.69 6.40
N LYS A 455 -24.98 -1.03 5.55
CA LYS A 455 -26.34 -1.50 5.17
C LYS A 455 -26.34 -2.84 4.44
N MET A 456 -25.25 -3.21 3.74
CA MET A 456 -25.11 -4.47 3.03
C MET A 456 -24.56 -5.60 3.92
N ALA A 457 -24.17 -5.27 5.16
CA ALA A 457 -23.51 -6.22 6.06
C ALA A 457 -24.49 -7.29 6.56
N SER A 458 -24.11 -8.55 6.43
CA SER A 458 -24.86 -9.71 6.89
C SER A 458 -24.79 -9.83 8.42
N VAL A 459 -25.86 -10.38 9.02
CA VAL A 459 -25.89 -10.71 10.45
C VAL A 459 -24.90 -11.82 10.78
N THR A 460 -24.20 -11.68 11.90
CA THR A 460 -23.17 -12.66 12.31
C THR A 460 -23.75 -13.88 13.03
N GLY A 461 -25.00 -13.81 13.49
CA GLY A 461 -25.61 -14.81 14.37
C GLY A 461 -25.07 -14.80 15.82
N LYS A 462 -24.11 -13.92 16.11
CA LYS A 462 -23.51 -13.77 17.46
C LYS A 462 -24.24 -12.65 18.24
N ARG A 463 -24.07 -12.68 19.59
CA ARG A 463 -24.52 -11.58 20.42
C ARG A 463 -23.81 -10.25 20.09
N TRP A 464 -22.53 -10.35 19.73
CA TRP A 464 -21.67 -9.23 19.29
C TRP A 464 -20.50 -9.77 18.44
N PRO A 465 -20.11 -9.10 17.34
CA PRO A 465 -20.86 -8.02 16.67
C PRO A 465 -22.17 -8.51 16.08
N ILE A 466 -23.16 -7.62 15.91
CA ILE A 466 -24.49 -7.98 15.39
C ILE A 466 -24.41 -8.25 13.89
N VAL A 467 -23.71 -7.37 13.15
CA VAL A 467 -23.47 -7.49 11.70
C VAL A 467 -22.00 -7.39 11.37
N GLY A 468 -21.63 -7.77 10.15
CA GLY A 468 -20.26 -7.66 9.64
C GLY A 468 -19.49 -8.97 9.75
N VAL A 469 -19.87 -9.96 8.93
CA VAL A 469 -19.12 -11.22 8.79
C VAL A 469 -17.78 -10.90 8.14
N ARG A 470 -16.66 -11.22 8.82
CA ARG A 470 -15.30 -11.00 8.31
C ARG A 470 -14.96 -12.02 7.22
N LEU A 471 -14.18 -11.60 6.24
CA LEU A 471 -13.60 -12.48 5.21
C LEU A 471 -12.49 -13.37 5.79
N VAL A 472 -11.65 -12.79 6.66
CA VAL A 472 -10.62 -13.48 7.46
C VAL A 472 -10.58 -12.89 8.86
N SER A 473 -10.28 -13.71 9.86
CA SER A 473 -10.33 -13.30 11.26
C SER A 473 -9.32 -12.21 11.64
N GLU A 474 -8.16 -12.20 11.01
CA GLU A 474 -7.03 -11.32 11.35
C GLU A 474 -7.21 -9.89 10.82
N PHE A 475 -8.08 -9.67 9.83
CA PHE A 475 -8.27 -8.39 9.18
C PHE A 475 -9.71 -7.88 9.30
N PRO A 476 -9.92 -6.55 9.33
CA PRO A 476 -11.24 -5.96 9.52
C PRO A 476 -12.13 -5.95 8.26
N TYR A 477 -11.77 -6.71 7.23
CA TYR A 477 -12.53 -6.79 5.99
C TYR A 477 -13.75 -7.67 6.14
N ILE A 478 -14.91 -7.19 5.66
CA ILE A 478 -16.19 -7.89 5.77
C ILE A 478 -16.76 -8.25 4.39
N GLU A 479 -17.64 -9.26 4.34
CA GLU A 479 -18.31 -9.72 3.11
C GLU A 479 -19.07 -8.61 2.38
N ALA A 480 -19.58 -7.60 3.10
CA ALA A 480 -20.27 -6.46 2.51
C ALA A 480 -19.38 -5.64 1.56
N GLU A 481 -18.07 -5.60 1.83
CA GLU A 481 -17.12 -4.89 0.97
C GLU A 481 -16.96 -5.56 -0.39
N VAL A 482 -17.15 -6.88 -0.49
CA VAL A 482 -17.18 -7.60 -1.78
C VAL A 482 -18.35 -7.12 -2.62
N LYS A 483 -19.55 -7.02 -2.03
CA LYS A 483 -20.75 -6.54 -2.72
C LYS A 483 -20.62 -5.06 -3.12
N TYR A 484 -20.06 -4.25 -2.26
CA TYR A 484 -19.81 -2.84 -2.55
C TYR A 484 -18.75 -2.66 -3.65
N GLY A 485 -17.68 -3.45 -3.62
CA GLY A 485 -16.61 -3.42 -4.62
C GLY A 485 -17.12 -3.80 -6.03
N ILE A 486 -18.11 -4.70 -6.13
CA ILE A 486 -18.78 -5.01 -7.41
C ILE A 486 -19.56 -3.78 -7.94
N LYS A 487 -20.21 -3.01 -7.05
CA LYS A 487 -20.82 -1.73 -7.42
C LYS A 487 -19.80 -0.69 -7.90
N GLU A 488 -18.56 -0.79 -7.44
CA GLU A 488 -17.40 -0.02 -7.89
C GLU A 488 -16.66 -0.68 -9.06
N TYR A 489 -17.35 -1.51 -9.86
CA TYR A 489 -16.86 -2.16 -11.07
C TYR A 489 -15.74 -3.20 -10.87
N ALA A 490 -15.59 -3.80 -9.70
CA ALA A 490 -14.75 -4.98 -9.56
C ALA A 490 -15.35 -6.16 -10.32
N CYS A 491 -14.63 -6.69 -11.31
CA CYS A 491 -15.09 -7.73 -12.23
C CYS A 491 -14.41 -9.08 -12.01
N THR A 492 -13.26 -9.11 -11.33
CA THR A 492 -12.44 -10.30 -11.10
C THR A 492 -12.10 -10.48 -9.63
N ALA A 493 -11.77 -11.70 -9.23
CA ALA A 493 -11.31 -11.96 -7.87
C ALA A 493 -10.01 -11.20 -7.53
N VAL A 494 -9.14 -11.00 -8.54
CA VAL A 494 -7.92 -10.20 -8.40
C VAL A 494 -8.25 -8.74 -8.10
N ASP A 495 -9.28 -8.14 -8.73
CA ASP A 495 -9.72 -6.77 -8.45
C ASP A 495 -10.09 -6.61 -6.97
N MET A 496 -10.78 -7.61 -6.43
CA MET A 496 -11.24 -7.61 -5.05
C MET A 496 -10.09 -7.70 -4.05
N ILE A 497 -9.21 -8.71 -4.20
CA ILE A 497 -8.11 -8.94 -3.22
C ILE A 497 -7.01 -7.91 -3.30
N SER A 498 -6.79 -7.31 -4.47
CA SER A 498 -5.66 -6.40 -4.69
C SER A 498 -6.05 -4.92 -4.64
N ARG A 499 -7.27 -4.54 -5.02
CA ARG A 499 -7.67 -3.13 -5.17
C ARG A 499 -8.76 -2.66 -4.24
N ARG A 500 -9.73 -3.49 -3.91
CA ARG A 500 -10.81 -3.11 -3.00
C ARG A 500 -10.39 -3.38 -1.55
N THR A 501 -10.12 -4.63 -1.19
CA THR A 501 -9.62 -4.98 0.15
C THR A 501 -8.12 -4.72 0.31
N ARG A 502 -7.34 -4.79 -0.76
CA ARG A 502 -5.86 -4.70 -0.74
C ARG A 502 -5.18 -5.79 0.09
N LEU A 503 -5.90 -6.85 0.43
CA LEU A 503 -5.43 -7.92 1.29
C LEU A 503 -4.19 -8.62 0.71
N ALA A 504 -4.12 -8.78 -0.62
CA ALA A 504 -2.96 -9.34 -1.32
C ALA A 504 -1.66 -8.55 -1.08
N PHE A 505 -1.76 -7.24 -0.84
CA PHE A 505 -0.59 -6.40 -0.54
C PHE A 505 -0.23 -6.38 0.95
N LEU A 506 -1.14 -6.76 1.83
CA LEU A 506 -0.91 -6.79 3.27
C LEU A 506 -0.37 -8.13 3.72
N ASN A 507 -1.04 -9.21 3.31
CA ASN A 507 -0.69 -10.57 3.66
C ASN A 507 -1.24 -11.54 2.62
N VAL A 508 -0.34 -12.15 1.84
CA VAL A 508 -0.73 -13.05 0.75
C VAL A 508 -1.39 -14.35 1.25
N GLN A 509 -1.03 -14.83 2.44
CA GLN A 509 -1.66 -16.01 3.04
C GLN A 509 -3.11 -15.73 3.44
N ALA A 510 -3.34 -14.59 4.10
CA ALA A 510 -4.70 -14.15 4.43
C ALA A 510 -5.55 -13.87 3.18
N ALA A 511 -4.93 -13.38 2.10
CA ALA A 511 -5.62 -13.21 0.83
C ALA A 511 -6.03 -14.55 0.21
N GLU A 512 -5.17 -15.56 0.26
CA GLU A 512 -5.48 -16.92 -0.21
C GLU A 512 -6.60 -17.56 0.62
N GLU A 513 -6.57 -17.39 1.95
CA GLU A 513 -7.62 -17.87 2.86
C GLU A 513 -8.99 -17.23 2.56
N ALA A 514 -9.02 -15.92 2.29
CA ALA A 514 -10.25 -15.20 1.93
C ALA A 514 -10.80 -15.55 0.54
N LEU A 515 -9.93 -15.99 -0.37
CA LEU A 515 -10.20 -16.08 -1.81
C LEU A 515 -11.39 -16.98 -2.16
N PRO A 516 -11.56 -18.20 -1.62
CA PRO A 516 -12.71 -19.05 -1.92
C PRO A 516 -14.05 -18.35 -1.57
N ARG A 517 -14.10 -17.66 -0.44
CA ARG A 517 -15.29 -16.94 -0.01
C ARG A 517 -15.59 -15.73 -0.88
N ILE A 518 -14.54 -14.99 -1.28
CA ILE A 518 -14.67 -13.86 -2.21
C ILE A 518 -15.21 -14.33 -3.55
N VAL A 519 -14.68 -15.41 -4.12
CA VAL A 519 -15.13 -15.98 -5.40
C VAL A 519 -16.58 -16.47 -5.30
N GLU A 520 -16.98 -17.08 -4.19
CA GLU A 520 -18.37 -17.48 -3.97
C GLU A 520 -19.32 -16.28 -3.95
N LEU A 521 -18.98 -15.22 -3.23
CA LEU A 521 -19.78 -14.00 -3.13
C LEU A 521 -19.87 -13.28 -4.49
N MET A 522 -18.74 -13.11 -5.18
CA MET A 522 -18.70 -12.52 -6.51
C MET A 522 -19.50 -13.35 -7.52
N GLY A 523 -19.33 -14.66 -7.47
CA GLY A 523 -20.05 -15.57 -8.35
C GLY A 523 -21.57 -15.49 -8.22
N ARG A 524 -22.07 -15.26 -6.99
CA ARG A 524 -23.52 -15.03 -6.75
C ARG A 524 -24.00 -13.70 -7.31
N GLU A 525 -23.26 -12.62 -7.11
CA GLU A 525 -23.65 -11.27 -7.54
C GLU A 525 -23.47 -11.07 -9.06
N LEU A 526 -22.44 -11.71 -9.67
CA LEU A 526 -22.10 -11.61 -11.08
C LEU A 526 -22.64 -12.77 -11.94
N ASN A 527 -23.37 -13.71 -11.34
CA ASN A 527 -23.93 -14.91 -11.99
C ASN A 527 -22.86 -15.78 -12.68
N TRP A 528 -21.73 -16.01 -12.04
CA TRP A 528 -20.70 -16.91 -12.54
C TRP A 528 -21.15 -18.38 -12.40
N ASP A 529 -20.87 -19.16 -13.42
CA ASP A 529 -20.96 -20.62 -13.33
C ASP A 529 -19.77 -21.20 -12.56
N ASP A 530 -19.82 -22.49 -12.26
CA ASP A 530 -18.75 -23.12 -11.45
C ASP A 530 -17.42 -23.19 -12.23
N SER A 531 -17.44 -23.25 -13.55
CA SER A 531 -16.23 -23.19 -14.39
C SER A 531 -15.55 -21.81 -14.27
N LYS A 532 -16.34 -20.72 -14.29
CA LYS A 532 -15.82 -19.36 -14.13
C LYS A 532 -15.31 -19.12 -12.73
N LYS A 533 -15.96 -19.65 -11.70
CA LYS A 533 -15.45 -19.56 -10.31
C LYS A 533 -14.09 -20.24 -10.15
N GLU A 534 -13.91 -21.43 -10.76
CA GLU A 534 -12.61 -22.14 -10.70
C GLU A 534 -11.54 -21.39 -11.47
N GLU A 535 -11.83 -20.85 -12.65
CA GLU A 535 -10.93 -20.00 -13.43
C GLU A 535 -10.46 -18.77 -12.63
N GLU A 536 -11.39 -18.06 -11.99
CA GLU A 536 -11.10 -16.88 -11.17
C GLU A 536 -10.24 -17.24 -9.94
N LEU A 537 -10.55 -18.36 -9.30
CA LEU A 537 -9.77 -18.88 -8.17
C LEU A 537 -8.32 -19.21 -8.57
N GLU A 538 -8.16 -19.92 -9.71
CA GLU A 538 -6.82 -20.26 -10.23
C GLU A 538 -6.05 -19.01 -10.67
N THR A 539 -6.70 -18.09 -11.36
CA THR A 539 -6.10 -16.82 -11.80
C THR A 539 -5.61 -15.97 -10.64
N ALA A 540 -6.44 -15.86 -9.59
CA ALA A 540 -6.07 -15.11 -8.40
C ALA A 540 -4.94 -15.79 -7.60
N ARG A 541 -4.89 -17.12 -7.53
CA ARG A 541 -3.76 -17.85 -6.95
C ARG A 541 -2.47 -17.63 -7.74
N LYS A 542 -2.51 -17.66 -9.07
CA LYS A 542 -1.36 -17.34 -9.92
C LYS A 542 -0.87 -15.91 -9.68
N PHE A 543 -1.79 -14.95 -9.55
CA PHE A 543 -1.44 -13.57 -9.20
C PHE A 543 -0.71 -13.47 -7.85
N LEU A 544 -1.25 -14.11 -6.80
CA LEU A 544 -0.61 -14.14 -5.47
C LEU A 544 0.78 -14.78 -5.54
N TYR A 545 0.91 -15.87 -6.26
CA TYR A 545 2.16 -16.61 -6.38
C TYR A 545 3.26 -15.82 -7.09
N TYR A 546 2.98 -15.31 -8.29
CA TYR A 546 4.01 -14.68 -9.14
C TYR A 546 4.20 -13.19 -8.83
N GLU A 547 3.13 -12.43 -8.73
CA GLU A 547 3.22 -10.98 -8.65
C GLU A 547 3.34 -10.46 -7.21
N MET A 548 2.86 -11.24 -6.22
CA MET A 548 2.87 -10.85 -4.81
C MET A 548 3.95 -11.58 -4.00
N GLY A 549 4.86 -12.31 -4.66
CA GLY A 549 5.99 -12.97 -4.03
C GLY A 549 5.61 -14.10 -3.08
N TYR A 550 4.42 -14.69 -3.28
CA TYR A 550 3.94 -15.81 -2.47
C TYR A 550 4.66 -17.10 -2.86
N LYS A 551 5.41 -17.65 -1.93
CA LYS A 551 5.82 -19.05 -1.98
C LYS A 551 4.94 -19.81 -1.02
N SER A 552 4.26 -20.85 -1.50
CA SER A 552 3.45 -21.69 -0.61
C SER A 552 4.32 -22.22 0.52
N ARG A 553 3.72 -22.47 1.69
CA ARG A 553 4.48 -22.97 2.84
C ARG A 553 5.08 -24.34 2.53
N SER A 554 4.37 -25.18 1.77
CA SER A 554 4.86 -26.46 1.29
C SER A 554 6.11 -26.32 0.42
N GLU A 555 6.16 -25.32 -0.48
CA GLU A 555 7.35 -25.07 -1.31
C GLU A 555 8.53 -24.49 -0.49
N GLN A 556 8.25 -23.67 0.52
CA GLN A 556 9.28 -23.20 1.46
C GLN A 556 9.87 -24.36 2.28
N LEU A 557 9.07 -25.38 2.56
CA LEU A 557 9.50 -26.59 3.25
C LEU A 557 10.18 -27.58 2.31
N THR A 558 9.69 -27.73 1.06
CA THR A 558 10.24 -28.65 0.05
C THR A 558 11.44 -28.11 -0.71
N ASP A 559 11.69 -26.77 -0.68
CA ASP A 559 12.82 -26.15 -1.36
C ASP A 559 14.14 -26.60 -0.76
N ARG A 560 14.52 -27.87 -1.06
CA ARG A 560 15.81 -28.54 -0.90
C ARG A 560 16.45 -28.45 0.47
N SER A 561 15.72 -28.59 1.51
CA SER A 561 16.39 -28.69 2.80
C SER A 561 16.71 -30.14 3.12
N GLU A 562 17.94 -30.52 2.88
CA GLU A 562 18.58 -31.42 3.84
C GLU A 562 18.25 -30.91 5.24
N ILE A 563 17.73 -31.77 6.10
CA ILE A 563 17.47 -31.44 7.50
C ILE A 563 18.80 -31.07 8.13
N SER A 564 19.12 -29.80 8.20
CA SER A 564 20.38 -29.31 8.76
C SER A 564 20.17 -28.81 10.20
N LEU A 565 19.63 -29.69 11.02
CA LEU A 565 19.52 -29.50 12.45
C LEU A 565 20.73 -30.11 13.15
N LEU A 566 21.14 -29.51 14.27
CA LEU A 566 22.13 -30.16 15.16
C LEU A 566 21.54 -31.44 15.76
N PRO A 567 22.35 -32.47 16.00
CA PRO A 567 21.87 -33.71 16.62
C PRO A 567 21.06 -33.51 17.92
N SER A 568 21.49 -32.56 18.76
CA SER A 568 20.79 -32.13 19.96
C SER A 568 19.39 -31.56 19.71
N ASP A 569 19.22 -30.82 18.62
CA ASP A 569 17.95 -30.25 18.23
C ASP A 569 17.01 -31.33 17.66
N ILE A 570 17.56 -32.23 16.86
CA ILE A 570 16.81 -33.38 16.33
C ILE A 570 16.24 -34.20 17.50
N ASP A 571 17.05 -34.52 18.54
CA ASP A 571 16.59 -35.28 19.70
C ASP A 571 15.53 -34.50 20.49
N ARG A 572 15.67 -33.19 20.65
CA ARG A 572 14.67 -32.33 21.28
C ARG A 572 13.35 -32.34 20.52
N TYR A 573 13.39 -32.19 19.19
CA TYR A 573 12.20 -32.16 18.35
C TYR A 573 11.55 -33.56 18.24
N LYS A 574 12.31 -34.65 18.21
CA LYS A 574 11.80 -36.01 18.29
C LYS A 574 11.03 -36.23 19.61
N LYS A 575 11.59 -35.81 20.75
CA LYS A 575 10.90 -35.91 22.05
C LYS A 575 9.58 -35.12 22.06
N ARG A 576 9.57 -33.92 21.46
CA ARG A 576 8.34 -33.11 21.29
C ARG A 576 7.32 -33.85 20.44
N PHE A 577 7.72 -34.36 19.28
CA PHE A 577 6.86 -35.11 18.37
C PHE A 577 6.22 -36.32 19.07
N HIS A 578 7.00 -37.12 19.80
CA HIS A 578 6.50 -38.29 20.51
C HIS A 578 5.53 -37.99 21.67
N LYS A 579 5.52 -36.77 22.21
CA LYS A 579 4.47 -36.36 23.17
C LYS A 579 3.08 -36.29 22.52
N PHE A 580 3.01 -36.05 21.23
CA PHE A 580 1.78 -36.05 20.45
C PHE A 580 1.51 -37.40 19.79
N ASP A 581 2.54 -38.13 19.39
CA ASP A 581 2.46 -39.49 18.89
C ASP A 581 2.59 -40.49 20.06
N ALA A 582 1.62 -40.46 20.98
CA ALA A 582 1.64 -41.33 22.20
C ALA A 582 1.59 -42.82 21.86
N ASP A 583 0.94 -43.17 20.75
CA ASP A 583 0.76 -44.56 20.30
C ASP A 583 1.95 -45.05 19.47
N GLN A 584 2.98 -44.22 19.28
CA GLN A 584 4.22 -44.51 18.53
C GLN A 584 3.98 -44.97 17.06
N LYS A 585 3.01 -44.38 16.42
CA LYS A 585 2.64 -44.68 15.01
C LYS A 585 3.64 -44.14 13.99
N GLY A 586 4.49 -43.17 14.38
CA GLY A 586 5.41 -42.45 13.51
C GLY A 586 4.81 -41.23 12.79
N PHE A 587 3.54 -40.93 13.03
CA PHE A 587 2.84 -39.78 12.48
C PHE A 587 1.80 -39.23 13.48
N ILE A 588 1.46 -37.95 13.30
CA ILE A 588 0.47 -37.20 14.10
C ILE A 588 -0.75 -36.92 13.23
N THR A 589 -1.94 -37.20 13.80
CA THR A 589 -3.24 -36.87 13.19
C THR A 589 -3.94 -35.78 13.98
N ILE A 590 -5.06 -35.26 13.45
CA ILE A 590 -5.93 -34.32 14.17
C ILE A 590 -6.34 -34.83 15.53
N VAL A 591 -6.72 -36.10 15.58
CA VAL A 591 -7.18 -36.76 16.83
C VAL A 591 -6.09 -36.75 17.88
N ASP A 592 -4.83 -36.91 17.49
CA ASP A 592 -3.70 -36.90 18.43
C ASP A 592 -3.48 -35.51 18.99
N VAL A 593 -3.54 -34.46 18.12
CA VAL A 593 -3.42 -33.07 18.56
C VAL A 593 -4.58 -32.69 19.46
N GLN A 594 -5.81 -33.04 19.10
CA GLN A 594 -7.01 -32.75 19.87
C GLN A 594 -6.94 -33.42 21.26
N ARG A 595 -6.53 -34.66 21.34
CA ARG A 595 -6.34 -35.42 22.61
C ARG A 595 -5.37 -34.70 23.55
N VAL A 596 -4.26 -34.20 23.04
CA VAL A 596 -3.27 -33.46 23.84
C VAL A 596 -3.85 -32.11 24.30
N LEU A 597 -4.54 -31.36 23.40
CA LEU A 597 -5.17 -30.09 23.75
C LEU A 597 -6.27 -30.27 24.82
N GLU A 598 -7.13 -31.24 24.68
CA GLU A 598 -8.15 -31.58 25.69
C GLU A 598 -7.52 -31.91 27.05
N SER A 599 -6.39 -32.63 27.05
CA SER A 599 -5.66 -32.94 28.27
C SER A 599 -5.16 -31.70 29.04
N ILE A 600 -4.99 -30.58 28.38
CA ILE A 600 -4.58 -29.29 28.97
C ILE A 600 -5.73 -28.27 29.05
N ASN A 601 -6.98 -28.72 28.88
CA ASN A 601 -8.21 -27.93 28.90
C ASN A 601 -8.25 -26.81 27.82
N VAL A 602 -7.63 -27.02 26.66
CA VAL A 602 -7.74 -26.16 25.49
C VAL A 602 -8.73 -26.79 24.52
N GLN A 603 -9.79 -26.06 24.18
CA GLN A 603 -10.73 -26.44 23.12
C GLN A 603 -10.41 -25.67 21.86
N MET A 604 -10.28 -26.37 20.75
CA MET A 604 -10.07 -25.81 19.43
C MET A 604 -11.02 -26.46 18.44
N ASP A 605 -11.54 -25.68 17.52
CA ASP A 605 -12.41 -26.14 16.46
C ASP A 605 -11.68 -27.11 15.50
N GLU A 606 -12.38 -28.15 15.06
CA GLU A 606 -11.83 -29.22 14.24
C GLU A 606 -11.36 -28.71 12.87
N ASN A 607 -12.07 -27.74 12.27
CA ASN A 607 -11.67 -27.13 11.01
C ASN A 607 -10.35 -26.37 11.15
N THR A 608 -10.18 -25.63 12.26
CA THR A 608 -8.92 -24.93 12.57
C THR A 608 -7.76 -25.91 12.76
N LEU A 609 -8.01 -27.06 13.38
CA LEU A 609 -6.99 -28.12 13.52
C LEU A 609 -6.61 -28.74 12.18
N HIS A 610 -7.60 -28.96 11.31
CA HIS A 610 -7.35 -29.41 9.93
C HIS A 610 -6.46 -28.44 9.16
N GLU A 611 -6.75 -27.15 9.23
CA GLU A 611 -5.92 -26.13 8.58
C GLU A 611 -4.49 -26.12 9.12
N ILE A 612 -4.31 -26.22 10.44
CA ILE A 612 -3.00 -26.22 11.08
C ILE A 612 -2.16 -27.43 10.65
N LEU A 613 -2.75 -28.61 10.55
CA LEU A 613 -2.05 -29.81 10.11
C LEU A 613 -1.74 -29.78 8.61
N ASN A 614 -2.69 -29.34 7.79
CA ASN A 614 -2.51 -29.18 6.34
C ASN A 614 -1.39 -28.19 5.96
N GLU A 615 -1.02 -27.26 6.86
CA GLU A 615 0.15 -26.41 6.66
C GLU A 615 1.47 -27.19 6.58
N VAL A 616 1.56 -28.34 7.20
CA VAL A 616 2.79 -29.13 7.42
C VAL A 616 2.77 -30.45 6.68
N ASP A 617 1.60 -30.97 6.41
CA ASP A 617 1.36 -32.19 5.61
C ASP A 617 1.74 -31.95 4.15
N LEU A 618 2.97 -32.30 3.79
CA LEU A 618 3.54 -32.04 2.47
C LEU A 618 3.00 -32.99 1.39
N ASN A 619 2.68 -34.20 1.77
CA ASN A 619 2.19 -35.24 0.86
C ASN A 619 0.66 -35.30 0.79
N LYS A 620 -0.03 -34.45 1.58
CA LYS A 620 -1.50 -34.32 1.66
C LYS A 620 -2.22 -35.63 1.98
N ASN A 621 -1.62 -36.44 2.86
CA ASN A 621 -2.21 -37.70 3.31
C ASN A 621 -3.07 -37.57 4.58
N GLY A 622 -3.24 -36.36 5.12
CA GLY A 622 -3.97 -36.05 6.35
C GLY A 622 -3.21 -36.40 7.65
N GLN A 623 -1.92 -36.61 7.52
CA GLN A 623 -1.03 -36.99 8.63
C GLN A 623 0.25 -36.14 8.57
N VAL A 624 0.86 -35.88 9.72
CA VAL A 624 2.17 -35.21 9.78
C VAL A 624 3.21 -36.21 10.24
N GLU A 625 4.10 -36.60 9.37
CA GLU A 625 5.18 -37.53 9.66
C GLU A 625 6.33 -36.82 10.40
N LEU A 626 7.13 -37.58 11.13
CA LEU A 626 8.30 -37.08 11.86
C LEU A 626 9.27 -36.32 10.92
N ASN A 627 9.43 -36.82 9.69
CA ASN A 627 10.32 -36.17 8.70
C ASN A 627 9.80 -34.81 8.27
N GLU A 628 8.50 -34.68 8.01
CA GLU A 628 7.83 -33.40 7.66
C GLU A 628 7.93 -32.39 8.81
N PHE A 629 7.72 -32.87 10.06
CA PHE A 629 7.88 -32.05 11.25
C PHE A 629 9.34 -31.56 11.42
N LEU A 630 10.35 -32.41 11.21
CA LEU A 630 11.76 -32.02 11.27
C LEU A 630 12.15 -31.06 10.15
N GLN A 631 11.59 -31.21 8.95
CA GLN A 631 11.77 -30.25 7.85
C GLN A 631 11.19 -28.89 8.22
N LEU A 632 9.99 -28.83 8.81
CA LEU A 632 9.42 -27.59 9.33
C LEU A 632 10.34 -26.94 10.37
N MET A 633 10.82 -27.70 11.35
CA MET A 633 11.72 -27.17 12.39
C MET A 633 13.05 -26.66 11.81
N SER A 634 13.60 -27.35 10.81
CA SER A 634 14.79 -26.89 10.09
C SER A 634 14.53 -25.60 9.31
N ALA A 635 13.38 -25.48 8.66
CA ALA A 635 12.98 -24.26 7.93
C ALA A 635 12.79 -23.06 8.88
N ILE A 636 12.20 -23.26 10.03
CA ILE A 636 12.05 -22.24 11.09
C ILE A 636 13.43 -21.80 11.59
N GLN A 637 14.31 -22.74 11.92
CA GLN A 637 15.65 -22.44 12.45
C GLN A 637 16.53 -21.72 11.42
N LYS A 638 16.37 -21.99 10.13
CA LYS A 638 17.04 -21.26 9.03
C LYS A 638 16.39 -19.92 8.71
N GLY A 639 15.34 -19.51 9.41
CA GLY A 639 14.61 -18.28 9.13
C GLY A 639 13.85 -18.25 7.78
N ARG A 640 13.65 -19.42 7.14
CA ARG A 640 12.88 -19.52 5.88
C ARG A 640 11.38 -19.41 6.14
N VAL A 641 10.93 -19.84 7.30
CA VAL A 641 9.56 -19.75 7.80
C VAL A 641 9.59 -19.00 9.12
N SER A 642 8.78 -17.98 9.29
CA SER A 642 8.73 -17.15 10.50
C SER A 642 8.19 -17.88 11.72
N GLY A 643 7.34 -18.87 11.51
CA GLY A 643 6.72 -19.70 12.52
C GLY A 643 5.70 -20.62 11.89
N SER A 644 5.21 -21.56 12.65
CA SER A 644 4.11 -22.44 12.25
C SER A 644 3.10 -22.52 13.39
N ARG A 645 1.82 -22.42 13.05
CA ARG A 645 0.72 -22.62 14.03
C ARG A 645 0.91 -23.95 14.76
N LEU A 646 1.25 -25.03 14.04
CA LEU A 646 1.54 -26.34 14.64
C LEU A 646 2.74 -26.30 15.59
N ALA A 647 3.86 -25.70 15.18
CA ALA A 647 5.07 -25.62 16.01
C ALA A 647 4.85 -24.84 17.31
N ILE A 648 4.11 -23.72 17.22
CA ILE A 648 3.73 -22.88 18.38
C ILE A 648 2.78 -23.65 19.30
N LEU A 649 1.75 -24.28 18.73
CA LEU A 649 0.76 -25.07 19.48
C LEU A 649 1.41 -26.24 20.22
N MET A 650 2.29 -26.99 19.56
CA MET A 650 3.03 -28.07 20.16
C MET A 650 3.97 -27.63 21.29
N LYS A 651 4.64 -26.48 21.11
CA LYS A 651 5.50 -25.87 22.14
C LYS A 651 4.67 -25.46 23.36
N THR A 652 3.57 -24.74 23.13
CA THR A 652 2.69 -24.27 24.22
C THR A 652 2.05 -25.47 24.99
N ALA A 653 1.63 -26.49 24.26
CA ALA A 653 1.09 -27.70 24.87
C ALA A 653 2.16 -28.44 25.72
N GLU A 654 3.39 -28.57 25.23
CA GLU A 654 4.53 -29.12 25.93
C GLU A 654 4.80 -28.38 27.25
N GLU A 655 4.90 -27.06 27.22
CA GLU A 655 5.13 -26.21 28.40
C GLU A 655 4.02 -26.36 29.44
N ASN A 656 2.78 -26.54 29.04
CA ASN A 656 1.64 -26.74 29.92
C ASN A 656 1.59 -28.18 30.50
N LEU A 657 1.98 -29.21 29.74
CA LEU A 657 2.12 -30.56 30.20
C LEU A 657 3.23 -30.71 31.26
N ASP A 658 4.38 -30.05 31.01
CA ASP A 658 5.54 -30.07 31.91
C ASP A 658 5.29 -29.28 33.22
N ARG A 659 4.37 -28.33 33.23
CA ARG A 659 3.92 -27.58 34.44
C ARG A 659 2.95 -28.34 35.33
N ARG A 660 2.36 -29.45 34.88
CA ARG A 660 1.55 -30.31 35.71
C ARG A 660 2.45 -31.10 36.68
N VAL A 661 2.72 -30.51 37.85
CA VAL A 661 3.27 -31.27 38.97
C VAL A 661 2.26 -32.37 39.33
N PRO A 662 2.65 -33.64 39.42
CA PRO A 662 1.75 -34.67 39.91
C PRO A 662 1.30 -34.26 41.32
N ILE A 663 0.01 -34.03 41.52
CA ILE A 663 -0.55 -33.87 42.86
C ILE A 663 -0.23 -35.18 43.58
N PRO A 664 0.57 -35.18 44.66
CA PRO A 664 0.81 -36.38 45.40
C PRO A 664 -0.54 -36.82 45.95
N VAL A 665 -1.03 -37.95 45.45
CA VAL A 665 -2.22 -38.58 45.99
C VAL A 665 -1.81 -39.10 47.36
N ASP A 666 -2.15 -38.35 48.38
CA ASP A 666 -2.00 -38.80 49.74
C ASP A 666 -2.95 -40.01 49.97
N ARG A 667 -2.37 -41.23 49.95
CA ARG A 667 -3.06 -42.47 50.21
C ARG A 667 -3.17 -42.72 51.70
N SER A 668 -2.95 -41.77 52.61
CA SER A 668 -2.96 -41.96 54.04
C SER A 668 -4.34 -41.86 54.70
N CYS A 669 -5.44 -41.72 53.97
CA CYS A 669 -6.80 -41.93 54.52
C CYS A 669 -7.25 -43.36 54.30
N GLY A 670 -6.57 -44.26 54.99
CA GLY A 670 -7.02 -45.62 55.18
C GLY A 670 -7.99 -45.69 56.30
N GLY A 671 -9.16 -46.28 56.05
CA GLY A 671 -9.85 -47.07 56.97
C GLY A 671 -10.74 -46.42 58.04
N LEU A 672 -12.04 -46.42 57.82
CA LEU A 672 -13.01 -47.08 58.67
C LEU A 672 -14.22 -47.48 57.83
#